data_c2abf3c3e3fdbdcd281494c62420eb92
#
_entry.id   c2abf3c3e3fdbdcd281494c62420eb92
#
_cell.length_a   1.000
_cell.length_b   1.000
_cell.length_c   1.000
_cell.angle_alpha   90.00
_cell.angle_beta   90.00
_cell.angle_gamma   90.00
#
_symmetry.space_group_name_H-M   'P 1'
#
loop_
_entity.id
_entity.type
_entity.pdbx_description
1 polymer ?
#
loop_
_entity_poly.entity_id
_entity_poly.type
_entity_poly.pdbx_seq_one_letter_code
_entity_poly.pdbx_strand_id
1 'polypeptide(L)'
;VFRXSPRSXRRSPVGLIILFVLMMIIAFIAISQXIWLILNLWEFGDLFIRPFYYSLLGGLILAAIAFFRVDFKNRRSLTFWLISLILKFYRRAGYLELHDLDFSAYRLNMSRFLAWQVTKILIGSLIFANSIFGLAVSTAFQGVDLGIQNILELFVLPFIPVSAGDVSPAFRVISSAPALIILIPPILSXLGLRLMILVGLTAIVKALARTVVEYIRTGLFRIPAETIEALIALAAAWTGFNLFFSSYIDYNXKVYVLGAFAIAAIFLLFIYXDRRXPGFLYAFKIKLGTVILVLLMVAAVAAIQNGIADARKVEWLGPYIKQEIEVNRYLADISDITIVHYNFTGGQVGRINLEEAYSDLSLVRLWDWDAAFTKLKPEIGLIPYVDFEDSDIIRFGNRLYWSASMKPILPRGVQLENIWYNEHLVYTHVPNGFLLLDANNGSIVDSSTFFKQRRIYYGEGGLLETTWAAIILGKEESDEITGTRYNGRGGVVVDPPITWLYDVTFLLSYPDKQVKLLRYRDVYERLGLLLPYFTYRWDGGYVDMFPVTDGENTYWLMPLIAKLPAGNVPWSKGNSYVRFVGYALVDIYHGDVRLIITGGDFFSELIRRAYKDILIEEIPYWLRNQTRFPAEVFEYQVEMFNYYHVDDPATFIHAREFYEIPEGVEPYFVIARYPGFEKPEFVGILSLQLKGSLGRNLAGFMIVRNDYPHLGEKIFYKVPVEGETKLLGPSAAMEALERHAEFRKLRTLLENPRIGDILLYYIGDQLIYIIPVYTSPAGGVVAQLGTIATIGAEFTGTYYIGLGSSPQESFNAFLRELGGAPTPREIDAHNLTLSILHELGVRIVYPKRVSPHLIFEEGSFTGGSEEELRMLITGFVEKWVLGKGVDRVLVWSEDNRMIVGSIFSENGVVELHYITVSGEIGF
;
A
#
# COMPACT_ATOMS: atom_id res chain seq x y z
N VAL A 1 57.09 22.32 14.41
CA VAL A 1 57.92 21.98 15.57
C VAL A 1 57.12 22.16 16.86
N PHE A 2 56.49 21.11 17.26
CA PHE A 2 55.77 21.09 18.54
C PHE A 2 56.72 20.44 19.57
N ARG A 3 57.43 21.25 20.28
CA ARG A 3 58.05 20.75 21.49
C ARG A 3 56.95 20.67 22.52
N UNK A 4 56.47 19.59 22.87
CA UNK A 4 55.70 19.52 23.73
C UNK A 4 56.31 19.98 24.82
N SER A 5 55.90 20.86 25.19
CA SER A 5 56.43 21.34 26.48
C SER A 5 56.26 20.24 27.50
N PRO A 6 57.18 20.13 28.35
CA PRO A 6 57.11 19.10 29.42
C PRO A 6 55.87 19.26 30.33
N ARG A 7 55.19 20.37 30.23
CA ARG A 7 53.98 20.63 31.05
C ARG A 7 52.71 19.95 30.49
N SER A 8 52.80 19.47 29.24
CA SER A 8 51.65 18.71 28.70
C SER A 8 51.45 17.29 29.26
N UNK A 9 52.16 17.03 29.90
CA UNK A 9 52.06 15.88 30.43
C UNK A 9 51.27 15.80 31.65
N ARG A 10 51.10 16.76 32.14
CA ARG A 10 50.22 16.81 33.31
C ARG A 10 48.78 17.16 32.94
N ARG A 11 48.33 16.76 31.77
CA ARG A 11 46.92 16.91 31.50
C ARG A 11 46.12 15.99 32.42
N SER A 12 45.11 16.57 33.00
CA SER A 12 44.22 15.98 33.98
C SER A 12 43.84 14.54 33.63
N PRO A 13 43.65 13.65 34.59
CA PRO A 13 43.15 12.30 34.39
C PRO A 13 41.72 12.26 33.76
N VAL A 14 41.06 13.39 33.68
CA VAL A 14 39.71 13.53 33.15
C VAL A 14 39.64 13.03 31.71
N GLY A 15 40.64 13.41 30.85
CA GLY A 15 40.70 12.94 29.47
C GLY A 15 40.86 11.43 29.35
N LEU A 16 41.68 10.85 30.21
CA LEU A 16 41.87 9.39 30.27
C LEU A 16 40.62 8.67 30.76
N ILE A 17 39.93 9.23 31.74
CA ILE A 17 38.68 8.68 32.26
C ILE A 17 37.62 8.73 31.19
N ILE A 18 37.47 9.85 30.45
CA ILE A 18 36.54 10.00 29.38
C ILE A 18 36.83 8.97 28.27
N LEU A 19 38.10 8.80 27.91
CA LEU A 19 38.49 7.82 26.88
C LEU A 19 38.16 6.39 27.33
N PHE A 20 38.44 6.07 28.60
CA PHE A 20 38.13 4.77 29.20
C PHE A 20 36.61 4.50 29.17
N VAL A 21 35.81 5.50 29.58
CA VAL A 21 34.33 5.37 29.56
C VAL A 21 33.83 5.16 28.15
N LEU A 22 34.36 5.92 27.18
CA LEU A 22 34.00 5.76 25.76
C LEU A 22 34.35 4.37 25.26
N MET A 23 35.53 3.86 25.59
CA MET A 23 35.96 2.50 25.22
C MET A 23 35.05 1.45 25.87
N MET A 24 34.64 1.66 27.13
CA MET A 24 33.71 0.74 27.80
C MET A 24 32.33 0.76 27.13
N ILE A 25 31.84 1.93 26.73
CA ILE A 25 30.57 2.05 26.03
C ILE A 25 30.64 1.32 24.66
N ILE A 26 31.74 1.53 23.92
CA ILE A 26 31.95 0.88 22.61
C ILE A 26 32.02 -0.64 22.79
N ALA A 27 32.74 -1.11 23.82
CA ALA A 27 32.86 -2.54 24.14
C ALA A 27 31.47 -3.13 24.49
N PHE A 28 30.70 -2.40 25.29
CA PHE A 28 29.34 -2.83 25.68
C PHE A 28 28.45 -2.94 24.45
N ILE A 29 28.48 -1.93 23.56
CA ILE A 29 27.69 -1.95 22.33
C ILE A 29 28.10 -3.14 21.44
N ALA A 30 29.41 -3.39 21.30
CA ALA A 30 29.92 -4.48 20.49
C ALA A 30 29.51 -5.85 21.06
N ILE A 31 29.56 -6.02 22.36
CA ILE A 31 29.15 -7.24 23.07
C ILE A 31 27.63 -7.45 22.87
N SER A 32 26.87 -6.39 23.04
CA SER A 32 25.42 -6.45 22.87
C SER A 32 25.03 -6.82 21.43
N GLN A 33 25.72 -6.31 20.45
CA GLN A 33 25.54 -6.70 19.03
C GLN A 33 25.90 -8.17 18.76
N UNK A 34 26.80 -8.59 19.36
CA UNK A 34 27.24 -9.83 19.29
C UNK A 34 26.32 -10.77 19.76
N ILE A 35 25.81 -10.48 20.87
CA ILE A 35 24.79 -11.32 21.52
C ILE A 35 23.53 -11.34 20.66
N TRP A 36 23.09 -10.18 20.19
CA TRP A 36 21.95 -10.05 19.28
C TRP A 36 22.13 -10.95 18.05
N LEU A 37 23.30 -10.90 17.44
CA LEU A 37 23.59 -11.72 16.25
C LEU A 37 23.55 -13.23 16.58
N ILE A 38 24.19 -13.64 17.68
CA ILE A 38 24.23 -15.04 18.08
C ILE A 38 22.82 -15.56 18.38
N LEU A 39 22.02 -14.79 19.12
CA LEU A 39 20.67 -15.19 19.47
C LEU A 39 19.78 -15.31 18.23
N ASN A 40 19.92 -14.40 17.26
CA ASN A 40 19.16 -14.47 16.03
C ASN A 40 19.56 -15.66 15.17
N LEU A 41 20.86 -15.97 15.12
CA LEU A 41 21.34 -17.17 14.42
C LEU A 41 20.81 -18.45 15.08
N TRP A 42 20.80 -18.50 16.40
CA TRP A 42 20.28 -19.66 17.12
C TRP A 42 18.78 -19.83 16.93
N GLU A 43 18.02 -18.72 16.93
CA GLU A 43 16.56 -18.77 16.83
C GLU A 43 16.08 -18.99 15.40
N PHE A 44 16.65 -18.26 14.44
CA PHE A 44 16.13 -18.22 13.06
C PHE A 44 17.06 -18.88 12.05
N GLY A 45 18.33 -19.09 12.39
CA GLY A 45 19.29 -19.73 11.49
C GLY A 45 19.41 -19.01 10.15
N ASP A 46 19.26 -19.78 9.08
CA ASP A 46 19.38 -19.27 7.70
C ASP A 46 18.41 -18.16 7.36
N LEU A 47 17.20 -18.20 7.92
CA LEU A 47 16.17 -17.20 7.63
C LEU A 47 16.64 -15.80 8.00
N PHE A 48 17.37 -15.68 9.10
CA PHE A 48 17.89 -14.39 9.54
C PHE A 48 18.99 -13.87 8.62
N ILE A 49 19.84 -14.78 8.11
CA ILE A 49 21.00 -14.38 7.31
C ILE A 49 20.61 -14.02 5.87
N ARG A 50 19.55 -14.64 5.31
CA ARG A 50 19.19 -14.49 3.90
C ARG A 50 19.07 -13.04 3.42
N PRO A 51 18.44 -12.13 4.16
CA PRO A 51 18.35 -10.74 3.72
C PRO A 51 19.70 -10.05 3.55
N PHE A 52 20.74 -10.55 4.18
CA PHE A 52 22.05 -9.90 4.24
C PHE A 52 23.08 -10.50 3.31
N TYR A 53 22.78 -11.62 2.62
CA TYR A 53 23.79 -12.32 1.79
C TYR A 53 24.40 -11.43 0.72
N TYR A 54 23.59 -10.85 -0.15
CA TYR A 54 24.11 -10.04 -1.25
C TYR A 54 24.55 -8.66 -0.79
N SER A 55 23.96 -8.16 0.28
CA SER A 55 24.42 -6.94 0.91
C SER A 55 25.83 -7.09 1.42
N LEU A 56 26.06 -8.18 2.13
CA LEU A 56 27.38 -8.49 2.68
C LEU A 56 28.41 -8.62 1.54
N LEU A 57 28.04 -9.33 0.48
CA LEU A 57 28.91 -9.50 -0.67
C LEU A 57 29.19 -8.18 -1.37
N GLY A 58 28.16 -7.37 -1.62
CA GLY A 58 28.31 -6.06 -2.23
C GLY A 58 29.13 -5.12 -1.35
N GLY A 59 28.88 -5.17 -0.05
CA GLY A 59 29.63 -4.39 0.93
C GLY A 59 31.09 -4.80 0.98
N LEU A 60 31.35 -6.11 0.94
CA LEU A 60 32.72 -6.64 0.92
C LEU A 60 33.45 -6.27 -0.37
N ILE A 61 32.77 -6.33 -1.52
CA ILE A 61 33.36 -5.95 -2.81
C ILE A 61 33.74 -4.47 -2.78
N LEU A 62 32.83 -3.59 -2.34
CA LEU A 62 33.11 -2.15 -2.30
C LEU A 62 34.15 -1.82 -1.24
N ALA A 63 34.13 -2.50 -0.09
CA ALA A 63 35.16 -2.36 0.93
C ALA A 63 36.53 -2.81 0.39
N ALA A 64 36.56 -3.90 -0.36
CA ALA A 64 37.78 -4.39 -1.00
C ALA A 64 38.28 -3.38 -2.03
N ILE A 65 37.43 -2.84 -2.88
CA ILE A 65 37.83 -1.81 -3.86
C ILE A 65 38.37 -0.58 -3.13
N ALA A 66 37.71 -0.11 -2.10
CA ALA A 66 38.17 1.03 -1.30
C ALA A 66 39.53 0.72 -0.62
N PHE A 67 39.63 -0.48 -0.06
CA PHE A 67 40.84 -0.94 0.60
C PHE A 67 42.02 -1.02 -0.38
N PHE A 68 41.81 -1.66 -1.54
CA PHE A 68 42.85 -1.79 -2.58
C PHE A 68 43.28 -0.43 -3.10
N ARG A 69 42.33 0.48 -3.30
CA ARG A 69 42.64 1.81 -3.82
C ARG A 69 43.46 2.65 -2.83
N VAL A 70 43.28 2.44 -1.54
CA VAL A 70 43.92 3.25 -0.48
C VAL A 70 45.23 2.61 0.02
N ASP A 71 45.15 1.33 0.38
CA ASP A 71 46.24 0.67 1.08
C ASP A 71 47.28 0.08 0.13
N PHE A 72 46.95 -0.04 -1.17
CA PHE A 72 47.92 -0.51 -2.15
C PHE A 72 49.07 0.47 -2.33
N LYS A 73 48.79 1.77 -2.14
CA LYS A 73 49.83 2.82 -2.21
C LYS A 73 50.57 2.99 -0.87
N ASN A 74 49.96 2.57 0.25
CA ASN A 74 50.55 2.72 1.58
C ASN A 74 50.39 1.45 2.39
N ARG A 75 51.18 0.43 2.03
CA ARG A 75 51.11 -0.89 2.68
C ARG A 75 51.36 -0.87 4.21
N ARG A 76 52.00 0.19 4.71
CA ARG A 76 52.38 0.29 6.12
C ARG A 76 51.31 0.99 6.99
N SER A 77 50.26 1.49 6.38
CA SER A 77 49.39 2.45 7.10
C SER A 77 48.49 1.83 8.16
N LEU A 78 47.91 0.66 7.92
CA LEU A 78 46.99 0.05 8.88
C LEU A 78 47.70 -0.48 10.11
N THR A 79 48.72 -1.28 9.89
CA THR A 79 49.56 -1.85 10.97
C THR A 79 50.23 -0.72 11.73
N PHE A 80 50.77 0.25 11.04
CA PHE A 80 51.43 1.39 11.61
C PHE A 80 50.49 2.27 12.46
N TRP A 81 49.27 2.49 11.95
CA TRP A 81 48.27 3.27 12.66
C TRP A 81 47.83 2.57 13.95
N LEU A 82 47.57 1.26 13.87
CA LEU A 82 47.24 0.47 15.07
C LEU A 82 48.40 0.51 16.09
N ILE A 83 49.62 0.34 15.62
CA ILE A 83 50.84 0.42 16.46
C ILE A 83 50.96 1.82 17.06
N SER A 84 50.73 2.86 16.24
CA SER A 84 50.83 4.25 16.73
C SER A 84 49.70 4.58 17.71
N LEU A 85 48.54 4.03 17.57
CA LEU A 85 47.43 4.22 18.49
C LEU A 85 47.74 3.52 19.82
N ILE A 86 48.25 2.29 19.75
CA ILE A 86 48.67 1.51 20.92
C ILE A 86 49.83 2.22 21.64
N LEU A 87 50.84 2.70 20.91
CA LEU A 87 51.95 3.44 21.46
C LEU A 87 51.49 4.75 22.08
N LYS A 88 50.53 5.44 21.45
CA LYS A 88 49.95 6.68 21.96
C LYS A 88 49.20 6.43 23.27
N PHE A 89 48.52 5.30 23.38
CA PHE A 89 47.83 4.88 24.58
C PHE A 89 48.85 4.60 25.70
N TYR A 90 49.89 3.82 25.41
CA TYR A 90 50.96 3.49 26.37
C TYR A 90 51.74 4.73 26.80
N ARG A 91 51.95 5.68 25.89
CA ARG A 91 52.62 6.94 26.18
C ARG A 91 51.78 7.79 27.16
N ARG A 92 50.48 7.84 26.95
CA ARG A 92 49.59 8.57 27.86
C ARG A 92 49.46 7.93 29.23
N ALA A 93 49.66 6.63 29.27
CA ALA A 93 49.69 5.87 30.50
C ALA A 93 51.06 5.93 31.23
N GLY A 94 52.05 6.59 30.66
CA GLY A 94 53.37 6.75 31.25
C GLY A 94 54.32 5.56 31.11
N TYR A 95 53.99 4.62 30.25
CA TYR A 95 54.80 3.40 30.09
C TYR A 95 55.89 3.50 29.01
N LEU A 96 55.94 4.59 28.24
CA LEU A 96 56.93 4.74 27.18
C LEU A 96 57.45 6.18 27.10
N GLU A 97 58.72 6.35 27.28
CA GLU A 97 59.38 7.60 26.98
C GLU A 97 59.92 7.53 25.56
N LEU A 98 59.16 8.12 24.63
CA LEU A 98 59.54 8.21 23.22
C LEU A 98 60.21 9.53 22.97
N HIS A 99 61.55 9.52 23.12
CA HIS A 99 62.38 10.64 22.69
C HIS A 99 62.65 10.44 21.18
N ASP A 100 62.48 11.48 20.42
CA ASP A 100 63.00 11.58 19.05
C ASP A 100 62.20 10.93 17.91
N LEU A 101 60.83 10.85 18.08
CA LEU A 101 59.99 10.57 16.93
C LEU A 101 59.45 11.89 16.39
N ASP A 102 59.83 12.23 15.19
CA ASP A 102 59.37 13.40 14.50
C ASP A 102 57.94 13.11 13.99
N PHE A 103 56.93 13.63 14.72
CA PHE A 103 55.52 13.37 14.44
C PHE A 103 54.96 14.28 13.34
N SER A 104 55.77 15.25 12.83
CA SER A 104 55.26 16.18 11.85
C SER A 104 54.86 15.48 10.51
N ALA A 105 55.64 14.52 10.06
CA ALA A 105 55.37 13.73 8.88
C ALA A 105 54.25 12.72 9.14
N TYR A 106 54.14 12.20 10.34
CA TYR A 106 53.14 11.20 10.69
C TYR A 106 51.73 11.81 10.91
N ARG A 107 51.62 13.05 11.30
CA ARG A 107 50.33 13.71 11.51
C ARG A 107 49.55 13.90 10.23
N LEU A 108 50.25 14.21 9.12
CA LEU A 108 49.68 14.35 7.82
C LEU A 108 49.12 13.00 7.32
N ASN A 109 49.93 11.94 7.50
CA ASN A 109 49.54 10.59 7.10
C ASN A 109 48.42 10.04 8.00
N MET A 110 48.43 10.40 9.27
CA MET A 110 47.45 9.95 10.28
C MET A 110 46.08 10.57 10.02
N SER A 111 46.00 11.85 9.64
CA SER A 111 44.73 12.48 9.34
C SER A 111 44.12 11.91 8.05
N ARG A 112 44.97 11.62 7.04
CA ARG A 112 44.51 10.93 5.82
C ARG A 112 44.02 9.52 6.14
N PHE A 113 44.75 8.81 6.97
CA PHE A 113 44.36 7.45 7.37
C PHE A 113 43.06 7.44 8.16
N LEU A 114 42.91 8.33 9.13
CA LEU A 114 41.69 8.45 9.91
C LEU A 114 40.49 8.80 9.04
N ALA A 115 40.67 9.75 8.11
CA ALA A 115 39.64 10.11 7.14
C ALA A 115 39.19 8.89 6.34
N TRP A 116 40.15 8.09 5.88
CA TRP A 116 39.84 6.89 5.11
C TRP A 116 39.15 5.82 5.93
N GLN A 117 39.53 5.64 7.20
CA GLN A 117 38.89 4.66 8.07
C GLN A 117 37.43 5.07 8.39
N VAL A 118 37.21 6.34 8.71
CA VAL A 118 35.85 6.85 8.93
C VAL A 118 35.01 6.70 7.68
N THR A 119 35.58 7.02 6.52
CA THR A 119 34.93 6.88 5.22
C THR A 119 34.58 5.42 4.93
N LYS A 120 35.51 4.48 5.19
CA LYS A 120 35.25 3.04 5.00
C LYS A 120 34.10 2.57 5.91
N ILE A 121 34.09 3.01 7.16
CA ILE A 121 33.00 2.64 8.10
C ILE A 121 31.67 3.22 7.60
N LEU A 122 31.66 4.46 7.15
CA LEU A 122 30.47 5.10 6.61
C LEU A 122 30.00 4.38 5.34
N ILE A 123 30.95 4.02 4.45
CA ILE A 123 30.63 3.22 3.24
C ILE A 123 29.96 1.91 3.66
N GLY A 124 30.60 1.18 4.55
CA GLY A 124 30.13 -0.13 4.97
C GLY A 124 28.74 -0.05 5.57
N SER A 125 28.50 0.93 6.44
CA SER A 125 27.18 1.08 7.08
C SER A 125 26.10 1.54 6.10
N LEU A 126 26.43 2.46 5.19
CA LEU A 126 25.46 2.92 4.18
C LEU A 126 25.12 1.81 3.19
N ILE A 127 26.12 1.04 2.75
CA ILE A 127 25.93 -0.08 1.86
C ILE A 127 25.08 -1.15 2.56
N PHE A 128 25.44 -1.48 3.79
CA PHE A 128 24.68 -2.45 4.59
C PHE A 128 23.23 -2.03 4.79
N ALA A 129 23.01 -0.75 5.08
CA ALA A 129 21.67 -0.23 5.33
C ALA A 129 20.77 -0.28 4.09
N ASN A 130 21.37 -0.24 2.88
CA ASN A 130 20.59 -0.17 1.65
C ASN A 130 20.74 -1.37 0.72
N SER A 131 21.40 -2.39 1.18
CA SER A 131 21.81 -3.49 0.33
C SER A 131 20.73 -4.57 0.17
N ILE A 132 19.62 -4.43 0.86
CA ILE A 132 18.46 -5.30 0.65
C ILE A 132 17.98 -5.18 -0.80
N PHE A 133 18.00 -3.96 -1.35
CA PHE A 133 17.75 -3.73 -2.76
C PHE A 133 18.80 -4.37 -3.65
N GLY A 134 20.06 -4.27 -3.23
CA GLY A 134 21.16 -4.91 -3.95
C GLY A 134 21.02 -6.42 -4.02
N LEU A 135 20.52 -7.03 -2.96
CA LEU A 135 20.19 -8.46 -2.92
C LEU A 135 19.16 -8.80 -4.00
N ALA A 136 18.06 -8.03 -4.01
CA ALA A 136 16.98 -8.26 -4.97
C ALA A 136 17.48 -8.13 -6.41
N VAL A 137 18.26 -7.08 -6.69
CA VAL A 137 18.78 -6.80 -8.02
C VAL A 137 19.77 -7.87 -8.48
N SER A 138 20.74 -8.20 -7.64
CA SER A 138 21.78 -9.16 -8.05
C SER A 138 21.20 -10.55 -8.30
N THR A 139 20.19 -10.94 -7.55
CA THR A 139 19.50 -12.21 -7.76
C THR A 139 18.67 -12.19 -9.03
N ALA A 140 17.98 -11.07 -9.28
CA ALA A 140 17.15 -10.93 -10.48
C ALA A 140 17.98 -10.92 -11.75
N PHE A 141 19.16 -10.30 -11.73
CA PHE A 141 20.06 -10.27 -12.88
C PHE A 141 20.51 -11.66 -13.33
N GLN A 142 20.51 -12.63 -12.45
CA GLN A 142 20.93 -14.00 -12.80
C GLN A 142 19.94 -14.69 -13.72
N GLY A 143 18.69 -14.26 -13.74
CA GLY A 143 17.66 -14.91 -14.54
C GLY A 143 17.11 -14.08 -15.69
N VAL A 144 17.61 -12.86 -15.90
CA VAL A 144 17.06 -11.95 -16.90
C VAL A 144 18.17 -11.54 -17.87
N ASP A 145 17.95 -11.77 -19.15
CA ASP A 145 18.85 -11.32 -20.21
C ASP A 145 18.54 -9.87 -20.56
N LEU A 146 19.23 -8.96 -19.91
CA LEU A 146 19.14 -7.55 -20.22
C LEU A 146 20.15 -7.23 -21.33
N GLY A 147 19.72 -7.28 -22.56
CA GLY A 147 20.57 -6.94 -23.69
C GLY A 147 21.18 -5.55 -23.54
N ILE A 148 22.41 -5.40 -24.02
CA ILE A 148 23.14 -4.11 -23.99
C ILE A 148 22.30 -3.00 -24.67
N GLN A 149 21.60 -3.35 -25.76
CA GLN A 149 20.77 -2.40 -26.49
C GLN A 149 19.64 -1.82 -25.60
N ASN A 150 18.99 -2.67 -24.82
CA ASN A 150 17.92 -2.22 -23.92
C ASN A 150 18.43 -1.24 -22.86
N ILE A 151 19.63 -1.54 -22.32
CA ILE A 151 20.27 -0.67 -21.33
C ILE A 151 20.66 0.66 -21.97
N LEU A 152 21.24 0.62 -23.19
CA LEU A 152 21.63 1.85 -23.90
C LEU A 152 20.42 2.71 -24.23
N GLU A 153 19.30 2.10 -24.65
CA GLU A 153 18.07 2.84 -24.94
C GLU A 153 17.54 3.53 -23.69
N LEU A 154 17.59 2.84 -22.55
CA LEU A 154 17.18 3.42 -21.29
C LEU A 154 18.02 4.67 -20.93
N PHE A 155 19.32 4.61 -21.16
CA PHE A 155 20.20 5.75 -20.87
C PHE A 155 19.97 6.95 -21.80
N VAL A 156 19.56 6.72 -23.04
CA VAL A 156 19.30 7.84 -23.97
C VAL A 156 17.84 8.32 -23.94
N LEU A 157 17.00 7.68 -23.16
CA LEU A 157 15.57 7.94 -23.07
C LEU A 157 15.22 9.43 -22.93
N PRO A 158 15.83 10.20 -21.99
CA PRO A 158 15.47 11.62 -21.87
C PRO A 158 15.91 12.49 -23.05
N PHE A 159 16.82 11.97 -23.88
CA PHE A 159 17.35 12.75 -25.01
C PHE A 159 16.67 12.43 -26.34
N ILE A 160 15.80 11.43 -26.37
CA ILE A 160 15.08 11.08 -27.59
C ILE A 160 14.03 12.15 -27.88
N PRO A 161 14.04 12.74 -29.08
CA PRO A 161 13.01 13.72 -29.42
C PRO A 161 11.64 13.03 -29.48
N VAL A 162 10.68 13.61 -28.77
CA VAL A 162 9.31 13.12 -28.74
C VAL A 162 8.47 14.07 -29.59
N SER A 163 7.88 13.55 -30.62
CA SER A 163 7.04 14.31 -31.53
C SER A 163 5.58 13.86 -31.43
N ALA A 164 4.69 14.70 -31.91
CA ALA A 164 3.26 14.38 -31.89
C ALA A 164 2.98 13.09 -32.67
N GLY A 165 2.30 12.18 -32.06
CA GLY A 165 1.93 10.91 -32.66
C GLY A 165 2.97 9.81 -32.59
N ASP A 166 4.19 10.11 -32.11
CA ASP A 166 5.26 9.12 -32.01
C ASP A 166 5.50 8.71 -30.56
N VAL A 167 5.67 7.43 -30.37
CA VAL A 167 6.11 6.89 -29.07
C VAL A 167 7.60 6.60 -29.15
N SER A 168 8.34 7.13 -28.20
CA SER A 168 9.78 6.95 -28.13
C SER A 168 10.16 5.45 -28.18
N PRO A 169 11.18 5.08 -29.00
CA PRO A 169 11.67 3.69 -28.97
C PRO A 169 12.13 3.24 -27.59
N ALA A 170 12.69 4.16 -26.80
CA ALA A 170 13.09 3.83 -25.44
C ALA A 170 11.90 3.53 -24.55
N PHE A 171 10.77 4.17 -24.80
CA PHE A 171 9.53 3.86 -24.08
C PHE A 171 9.08 2.44 -24.38
N ARG A 172 9.24 1.99 -25.62
CA ARG A 172 8.87 0.59 -25.97
C ARG A 172 9.70 -0.41 -25.15
N VAL A 173 10.94 -0.06 -24.86
CA VAL A 173 11.78 -0.90 -23.98
C VAL A 173 11.16 -0.97 -22.59
N ILE A 174 10.75 0.17 -22.03
CA ILE A 174 10.15 0.22 -20.71
C ILE A 174 8.81 -0.54 -20.68
N SER A 175 7.95 -0.31 -21.65
CA SER A 175 6.61 -0.89 -21.65
C SER A 175 6.61 -2.39 -22.00
N SER A 176 7.58 -2.85 -22.79
CA SER A 176 7.69 -4.25 -23.20
C SER A 176 8.60 -5.09 -22.32
N ALA A 177 9.45 -4.43 -21.53
CA ALA A 177 10.45 -5.09 -20.72
C ALA A 177 9.90 -5.42 -19.33
N PRO A 178 10.52 -6.38 -18.66
CA PRO A 178 10.12 -6.69 -17.29
C PRO A 178 10.44 -5.53 -16.33
N ALA A 179 9.83 -5.60 -15.15
CA ALA A 179 9.96 -4.59 -14.09
C ALA A 179 11.39 -4.20 -13.76
N LEU A 180 12.34 -5.10 -14.04
CA LEU A 180 13.75 -4.87 -13.73
C LEU A 180 14.31 -3.60 -14.42
N ILE A 181 13.89 -3.35 -15.67
CA ILE A 181 14.36 -2.16 -16.39
C ILE A 181 13.80 -0.88 -15.75
N ILE A 182 12.57 -0.93 -15.27
CA ILE A 182 11.98 0.21 -14.55
C ILE A 182 12.70 0.46 -13.23
N LEU A 183 13.21 -0.58 -12.59
CA LEU A 183 13.86 -0.49 -11.29
C LEU A 183 15.35 -0.12 -11.35
N ILE A 184 16.00 -0.30 -12.49
CA ILE A 184 17.43 0.02 -12.62
C ILE A 184 17.73 1.50 -12.28
N PRO A 185 16.99 2.51 -12.81
CA PRO A 185 17.31 3.89 -12.47
C PRO A 185 17.23 4.21 -10.97
N PRO A 186 16.20 3.80 -10.21
CA PRO A 186 16.20 4.05 -8.76
C PRO A 186 17.37 3.37 -8.04
N ILE A 187 17.75 2.16 -8.47
CA ILE A 187 18.86 1.42 -7.87
C ILE A 187 20.19 2.13 -8.16
N LEU A 188 20.40 2.54 -9.39
CA LEU A 188 21.59 3.30 -9.77
C LEU A 188 21.64 4.63 -9.03
N SER A 189 20.54 5.27 -8.84
CA SER A 189 20.46 6.51 -8.05
C SER A 189 20.83 6.29 -6.58
N UNK A 190 20.51 5.29 -6.19
CA UNK A 190 20.82 5.02 -4.89
C UNK A 190 22.23 4.78 -4.67
N LEU A 191 22.64 3.97 -5.45
CA LEU A 191 24.07 3.67 -5.37
C LEU A 191 24.92 4.93 -5.65
N GLY A 192 24.52 5.67 -6.67
CA GLY A 192 25.20 6.92 -7.01
C GLY A 192 25.20 7.92 -5.89
N LEU A 193 24.08 8.06 -5.18
CA LEU A 193 24.00 8.95 -4.02
C LEU A 193 24.97 8.51 -2.92
N ARG A 194 25.05 7.20 -2.68
CA ARG A 194 25.98 6.66 -1.68
C ARG A 194 27.43 6.96 -2.05
N LEU A 195 27.77 6.73 -3.32
CA LEU A 195 29.11 7.03 -3.81
C LEU A 195 29.41 8.53 -3.75
N MET A 196 28.43 9.38 -4.08
CA MET A 196 28.58 10.82 -4.01
C MET A 196 28.83 11.29 -2.58
N ILE A 197 28.02 10.80 -1.63
CA ILE A 197 28.18 11.12 -0.20
C ILE A 197 29.57 10.69 0.25
N LEU A 198 29.99 9.49 -0.13
CA LEU A 198 31.31 8.97 0.22
C LEU A 198 32.43 9.86 -0.30
N VAL A 199 32.40 10.15 -1.60
CA VAL A 199 33.43 10.99 -2.23
C VAL A 199 33.42 12.39 -1.60
N GLY A 200 32.24 12.96 -1.39
CA GLY A 200 32.08 14.28 -0.78
C GLY A 200 32.62 14.33 0.65
N LEU A 201 32.28 13.32 1.47
CA LEU A 201 32.78 13.26 2.86
C LEU A 201 34.30 13.08 2.88
N THR A 202 34.83 12.26 1.99
CA THR A 202 36.28 12.08 1.86
C THR A 202 36.95 13.40 1.51
N ALA A 203 36.39 14.14 0.56
CA ALA A 203 36.92 15.44 0.14
C ALA A 203 36.84 16.46 1.28
N ILE A 204 35.74 16.50 2.01
CA ILE A 204 35.53 17.39 3.17
C ILE A 204 36.55 17.09 4.26
N VAL A 205 36.72 15.82 4.61
CA VAL A 205 37.64 15.41 5.68
C VAL A 205 39.08 15.72 5.29
N LYS A 206 39.44 15.49 4.03
CA LYS A 206 40.78 15.85 3.53
C LYS A 206 41.01 17.36 3.57
N ALA A 207 40.01 18.16 3.16
CA ALA A 207 40.07 19.61 3.19
C ALA A 207 40.18 20.12 4.63
N LEU A 208 39.41 19.55 5.57
CA LEU A 208 39.47 19.91 6.98
C LEU A 208 40.86 19.59 7.56
N ALA A 209 41.39 18.43 7.22
CA ALA A 209 42.73 18.03 7.68
C ALA A 209 43.79 18.98 7.14
N ARG A 210 43.71 19.36 5.89
CA ARG A 210 44.64 20.33 5.29
C ARG A 210 44.52 21.71 5.95
N THR A 211 43.30 22.15 6.18
CA THR A 211 43.01 23.44 6.80
C THR A 211 43.58 23.50 8.21
N VAL A 212 43.38 22.43 9.02
CA VAL A 212 43.88 22.33 10.40
C VAL A 212 45.40 22.32 10.37
N VAL A 213 46.02 21.54 9.48
CA VAL A 213 47.50 21.49 9.38
C VAL A 213 48.05 22.85 8.97
N GLU A 214 47.46 23.52 8.01
CA GLU A 214 47.88 24.87 7.56
C GLU A 214 47.73 25.91 8.70
N TYR A 215 46.62 25.85 9.45
CA TYR A 215 46.40 26.73 10.58
C TYR A 215 47.47 26.53 11.66
N ILE A 216 47.83 25.31 11.92
CA ILE A 216 48.90 24.99 12.92
C ILE A 216 50.26 25.48 12.42
N ARG A 217 50.52 25.36 11.09
CA ARG A 217 51.80 25.79 10.51
C ARG A 217 51.93 27.30 10.36
N THR A 218 50.87 27.97 9.86
CA THR A 218 50.93 29.35 9.39
C THR A 218 50.07 30.32 10.24
N GLY A 219 49.14 29.81 11.01
CA GLY A 219 48.20 30.61 11.79
C GLY A 219 47.09 31.22 10.94
N LEU A 220 47.03 30.87 9.63
CA LEU A 220 46.03 31.37 8.72
C LEU A 220 44.99 30.29 8.43
N PHE A 221 43.70 30.69 8.47
CA PHE A 221 42.59 29.82 8.26
C PHE A 221 42.15 29.96 6.78
N ARG A 222 42.52 29.01 5.95
CA ARG A 222 42.15 28.99 4.51
C ARG A 222 41.44 27.72 4.17
N ILE A 223 40.21 27.84 3.63
CA ILE A 223 39.46 26.74 3.08
C ILE A 223 39.88 26.61 1.61
N PRO A 224 40.26 25.43 1.12
CA PRO A 224 40.66 25.29 -0.28
C PRO A 224 39.47 25.52 -1.22
N ALA A 225 39.56 26.47 -2.12
CA ALA A 225 38.54 26.77 -3.11
C ALA A 225 38.32 25.56 -4.04
N GLU A 226 39.38 24.84 -4.31
CA GLU A 226 39.38 23.62 -5.14
C GLU A 226 38.42 22.55 -4.59
N THR A 227 38.38 22.40 -3.27
CA THR A 227 37.48 21.45 -2.61
C THR A 227 36.02 21.87 -2.78
N ILE A 228 35.74 23.16 -2.58
CA ILE A 228 34.40 23.71 -2.75
C ILE A 228 33.93 23.52 -4.20
N GLU A 229 34.79 23.81 -5.17
CA GLU A 229 34.51 23.66 -6.59
C GLU A 229 34.28 22.20 -6.94
N ALA A 230 35.08 21.28 -6.38
CA ALA A 230 34.91 19.83 -6.59
C ALA A 230 33.57 19.34 -6.02
N LEU A 231 33.17 19.84 -4.84
CA LEU A 231 31.89 19.49 -4.24
C LEU A 231 30.73 20.01 -5.08
N ILE A 232 30.83 21.24 -5.60
CA ILE A 232 29.80 21.82 -6.47
C ILE A 232 29.71 21.02 -7.77
N ALA A 233 30.85 20.63 -8.37
CA ALA A 233 30.87 19.81 -9.58
C ALA A 233 30.20 18.45 -9.33
N LEU A 234 30.50 17.83 -8.19
CA LEU A 234 29.92 16.55 -7.79
C LEU A 234 28.40 16.67 -7.61
N ALA A 235 27.95 17.74 -6.91
CA ALA A 235 26.54 18.01 -6.70
C ALA A 235 25.80 18.27 -8.03
N ALA A 236 26.42 19.04 -8.93
CA ALA A 236 25.85 19.32 -10.25
C ALA A 236 25.76 18.05 -11.10
N ALA A 237 26.78 17.22 -11.08
CA ALA A 237 26.77 15.94 -11.80
C ALA A 237 25.68 15.02 -11.24
N TRP A 238 25.54 15.00 -9.93
CA TRP A 238 24.48 14.21 -9.26
C TRP A 238 23.10 14.75 -9.64
N THR A 239 22.92 16.06 -9.66
CA THR A 239 21.67 16.68 -10.09
C THR A 239 21.35 16.32 -11.54
N GLY A 240 22.34 16.37 -12.43
CA GLY A 240 22.18 15.97 -13.82
C GLY A 240 21.78 14.51 -13.96
N PHE A 241 22.40 13.64 -13.18
CA PHE A 241 22.06 12.21 -13.16
C PHE A 241 20.60 11.98 -12.72
N ASN A 242 20.18 12.68 -11.65
CA ASN A 242 18.82 12.53 -11.16
C ASN A 242 17.79 13.10 -12.13
N LEU A 243 18.10 14.23 -12.78
CA LEU A 243 17.23 14.81 -13.79
C LEU A 243 17.12 13.89 -15.02
N PHE A 244 18.21 13.22 -15.37
CA PHE A 244 18.23 12.25 -16.46
C PHE A 244 17.19 11.15 -16.24
N PHE A 245 17.08 10.68 -14.99
CA PHE A 245 16.13 9.64 -14.59
C PHE A 245 14.91 10.24 -13.85
N SER A 246 14.54 11.48 -14.15
CA SER A 246 13.43 12.16 -13.47
C SER A 246 12.10 11.45 -13.71
N SER A 247 11.31 11.34 -12.65
CA SER A 247 9.94 10.82 -12.75
C SER A 247 9.01 11.78 -13.47
N TYR A 248 9.41 13.06 -13.58
CA TYR A 248 8.62 14.12 -14.22
C TYR A 248 9.23 14.55 -15.56
N ILE A 249 9.67 13.58 -16.35
CA ILE A 249 10.27 13.89 -17.66
C ILE A 249 9.25 14.61 -18.55
N ASP A 250 9.67 15.74 -19.07
CA ASP A 250 8.91 16.53 -20.04
C ASP A 250 9.86 17.08 -21.10
N TYR A 251 9.40 18.02 -21.92
CA TYR A 251 10.19 18.65 -22.98
C TYR A 251 11.38 19.45 -22.44
N ASN A 252 11.38 19.84 -21.17
CA ASN A 252 12.48 20.57 -20.53
C ASN A 252 13.55 19.66 -19.91
N UNK A 253 13.43 18.60 -19.78
CA UNK A 253 14.30 17.75 -19.19
C UNK A 253 15.64 17.74 -19.73
N LYS A 254 15.58 17.65 -21.02
CA LYS A 254 16.87 17.66 -21.73
C LYS A 254 17.69 18.90 -21.40
N VAL A 255 17.03 20.05 -21.41
CA VAL A 255 17.73 21.33 -21.19
C VAL A 255 18.33 21.37 -19.79
N TYR A 256 17.58 20.96 -18.78
CA TYR A 256 18.04 20.96 -17.39
C TYR A 256 19.17 19.95 -17.16
N VAL A 257 19.10 18.77 -17.80
CA VAL A 257 20.16 17.76 -17.70
C VAL A 257 21.45 18.32 -18.32
N LEU A 258 21.34 18.88 -19.51
CA LEU A 258 22.51 19.47 -20.19
C LEU A 258 23.08 20.63 -19.38
N GLY A 259 22.23 21.47 -18.80
CA GLY A 259 22.65 22.58 -17.95
C GLY A 259 23.40 22.10 -16.71
N ALA A 260 22.89 21.08 -16.03
CA ALA A 260 23.55 20.52 -14.83
C ALA A 260 24.92 19.92 -15.16
N PHE A 261 25.02 19.16 -16.24
CA PHE A 261 26.30 18.59 -16.64
C PHE A 261 27.26 19.68 -17.16
N ALA A 262 26.74 20.73 -17.78
CA ALA A 262 27.55 21.90 -18.19
C ALA A 262 28.14 22.60 -16.97
N ILE A 263 27.37 22.79 -15.92
CA ILE A 263 27.84 23.40 -14.67
C ILE A 263 28.93 22.51 -14.06
N ALA A 264 28.72 21.19 -14.04
CA ALA A 264 29.70 20.25 -13.52
C ALA A 264 31.02 20.35 -14.31
N ALA A 265 30.93 20.41 -15.64
CA ALA A 265 32.10 20.53 -16.52
C ALA A 265 32.82 21.89 -16.30
N ILE A 266 32.08 22.95 -16.12
CA ILE A 266 32.62 24.30 -15.87
C ILE A 266 33.39 24.29 -14.56
N PHE A 267 32.87 23.69 -13.50
CA PHE A 267 33.57 23.65 -12.21
C PHE A 267 34.82 22.76 -12.29
N LEU A 268 34.78 21.68 -13.09
CA LEU A 268 35.99 20.89 -13.35
C LEU A 268 37.04 21.72 -14.11
N LEU A 269 36.60 22.55 -15.07
CA LEU A 269 37.49 23.48 -15.76
C LEU A 269 38.06 24.54 -14.82
N PHE A 270 37.27 25.03 -13.85
CA PHE A 270 37.74 25.94 -12.81
C PHE A 270 38.86 25.29 -11.99
N ILE A 271 38.72 24.06 -11.62
CA ILE A 271 39.72 23.31 -10.87
C ILE A 271 41.00 23.18 -11.73
N TYR A 272 40.84 22.88 -13.00
CA TYR A 272 41.95 22.76 -13.90
C TYR A 272 42.70 24.08 -14.06
N UNK A 273 41.86 24.96 -14.11
CA UNK A 273 42.28 26.20 -14.25
C UNK A 273 43.05 26.67 -13.14
N ASP A 274 42.60 26.45 -12.06
CA ASP A 274 43.25 26.84 -10.79
C ASP A 274 44.62 26.17 -10.57
N ARG A 275 44.72 24.97 -11.01
CA ARG A 275 46.00 24.22 -10.94
C ARG A 275 47.06 24.74 -11.91
N ARG A 276 46.62 25.28 -13.02
CA ARG A 276 47.52 25.78 -14.06
C ARG A 276 47.75 27.33 -14.03
N UNK A 277 46.78 28.03 -13.46
CA UNK A 277 46.94 29.13 -13.40
C UNK A 277 46.76 29.59 -12.21
N PRO A 278 47.65 29.62 -11.31
CA PRO A 278 47.37 29.92 -9.85
C PRO A 278 46.61 31.22 -9.62
N GLY A 279 46.74 32.19 -10.50
CA GLY A 279 46.03 33.46 -10.40
C GLY A 279 44.52 33.31 -10.63
N PHE A 280 44.07 32.27 -11.26
CA PHE A 280 42.68 31.97 -11.57
C PHE A 280 41.85 31.67 -10.29
N LEU A 281 42.48 31.24 -9.24
CA LEU A 281 41.81 31.03 -7.92
C LEU A 281 41.04 32.25 -7.43
N TYR A 282 41.51 33.45 -7.77
CA TYR A 282 40.94 34.73 -7.33
C TYR A 282 40.02 35.39 -8.37
N ALA A 283 39.76 34.73 -9.48
CA ALA A 283 38.91 35.23 -10.57
C ALA A 283 37.43 34.93 -10.27
N PHE A 284 36.96 35.30 -9.08
CA PHE A 284 35.61 35.03 -8.64
C PHE A 284 34.56 35.63 -9.58
N LYS A 285 34.79 36.83 -10.05
CA LYS A 285 33.86 37.52 -10.96
C LYS A 285 33.68 36.75 -12.28
N ILE A 286 34.78 36.24 -12.86
CA ILE A 286 34.74 35.49 -14.11
C ILE A 286 33.99 34.14 -13.88
N LYS A 287 34.29 33.46 -12.78
CA LYS A 287 33.64 32.17 -12.42
C LYS A 287 32.14 32.39 -12.24
N LEU A 288 31.76 33.38 -11.43
CA LEU A 288 30.37 33.71 -11.16
C LEU A 288 29.64 34.14 -12.44
N GLY A 289 30.28 34.96 -13.28
CA GLY A 289 29.71 35.38 -14.56
C GLY A 289 29.44 34.23 -15.50
N THR A 290 30.36 33.26 -15.56
CA THR A 290 30.20 32.05 -16.39
C THR A 290 29.03 31.23 -15.93
N VAL A 291 28.91 31.01 -14.62
CA VAL A 291 27.80 30.23 -14.04
C VAL A 291 26.47 30.92 -14.29
N ILE A 292 26.41 32.24 -14.07
CA ILE A 292 25.19 33.01 -14.30
C ILE A 292 24.79 32.95 -15.78
N LEU A 293 25.75 33.03 -16.70
CA LEU A 293 25.49 32.95 -18.13
C LEU A 293 24.86 31.61 -18.50
N VAL A 294 25.38 30.50 -17.96
CA VAL A 294 24.83 29.17 -18.23
C VAL A 294 23.41 29.06 -17.68
N LEU A 295 23.19 29.55 -16.46
CA LEU A 295 21.86 29.54 -15.85
C LEU A 295 20.86 30.36 -16.64
N LEU A 296 21.27 31.53 -17.14
CA LEU A 296 20.42 32.39 -17.97
C LEU A 296 20.10 31.72 -19.30
N MET A 297 21.06 31.04 -19.92
CA MET A 297 20.84 30.29 -21.15
C MET A 297 19.84 29.16 -20.95
N VAL A 298 19.96 28.41 -19.87
CA VAL A 298 19.04 27.32 -19.52
C VAL A 298 17.64 27.93 -19.31
N ALA A 299 17.52 29.01 -18.53
CA ALA A 299 16.25 29.66 -18.25
C ALA A 299 15.60 30.18 -19.53
N ALA A 300 16.39 30.78 -20.45
CA ALA A 300 15.86 31.31 -21.70
C ALA A 300 15.29 30.18 -22.59
N VAL A 301 16.03 29.09 -22.75
CA VAL A 301 15.59 27.94 -23.57
C VAL A 301 14.32 27.32 -22.93
N ALA A 302 14.29 27.13 -21.63
CA ALA A 302 13.12 26.60 -20.92
C ALA A 302 11.90 27.50 -21.10
N ALA A 303 12.09 28.86 -21.02
CA ALA A 303 10.99 29.79 -21.19
C ALA A 303 10.43 29.74 -22.63
N ILE A 304 11.30 29.66 -23.64
CA ILE A 304 10.88 29.54 -25.04
C ILE A 304 10.08 28.24 -25.23
N GLN A 305 10.55 27.13 -24.71
CA GLN A 305 9.86 25.85 -24.82
C GLN A 305 8.51 25.88 -24.10
N ASN A 306 8.45 26.46 -22.91
CA ASN A 306 7.19 26.63 -22.17
C ASN A 306 6.18 27.45 -22.96
N GLY A 307 6.63 28.52 -23.61
CA GLY A 307 5.75 29.36 -24.44
C GLY A 307 5.17 28.59 -25.62
N ILE A 308 5.98 27.78 -26.29
CA ILE A 308 5.52 26.93 -27.39
C ILE A 308 4.56 25.87 -26.87
N ALA A 309 4.87 25.23 -25.75
CA ALA A 309 4.05 24.20 -25.16
C ALA A 309 2.69 24.73 -24.72
N ASP A 310 2.64 25.93 -24.15
CA ASP A 310 1.38 26.57 -23.74
C ASP A 310 0.48 26.85 -24.95
N ALA A 311 1.07 27.19 -26.09
CA ALA A 311 0.32 27.44 -27.30
C ALA A 311 -0.15 26.19 -28.01
N ARG A 312 0.60 25.09 -27.88
CA ARG A 312 0.33 23.79 -28.54
C ARG A 312 0.33 22.66 -27.55
N LYS A 313 -0.48 22.76 -26.52
CA LYS A 313 -0.43 21.90 -25.34
C LYS A 313 -0.57 20.42 -25.66
N VAL A 314 -1.62 20.07 -26.43
CA VAL A 314 -1.89 18.65 -26.75
C VAL A 314 -0.77 18.07 -27.62
N GLU A 315 -0.32 18.84 -28.61
CA GLU A 315 0.73 18.42 -29.54
C GLU A 315 2.07 18.16 -28.81
N TRP A 316 2.45 19.06 -27.91
CA TRP A 316 3.74 18.98 -27.23
C TRP A 316 3.74 17.99 -26.06
N LEU A 317 2.66 17.96 -25.28
CA LEU A 317 2.55 17.10 -24.11
C LEU A 317 2.00 15.71 -24.41
N GLY A 318 1.27 15.54 -25.52
CA GLY A 318 0.59 14.29 -25.85
C GLY A 318 1.46 13.05 -25.78
N PRO A 319 2.63 13.03 -26.47
CA PRO A 319 3.48 11.84 -26.43
C PRO A 319 4.02 11.54 -25.02
N TYR A 320 4.35 12.57 -24.24
CA TYR A 320 4.80 12.37 -22.85
C TYR A 320 3.69 11.83 -21.98
N ILE A 321 2.46 12.33 -22.17
CA ILE A 321 1.27 11.87 -21.42
C ILE A 321 0.98 10.40 -21.77
N LYS A 322 1.09 10.03 -23.04
CA LYS A 322 0.87 8.65 -23.48
C LYS A 322 1.84 7.69 -22.79
N GLN A 323 3.10 8.09 -22.68
CA GLN A 323 4.12 7.30 -21.96
C GLN A 323 3.83 7.25 -20.47
N GLU A 324 3.42 8.37 -19.89
CA GLU A 324 3.03 8.46 -18.48
C GLU A 324 1.90 7.48 -18.15
N ILE A 325 0.86 7.47 -18.98
CA ILE A 325 -0.29 6.60 -18.77
C ILE A 325 0.15 5.13 -18.73
N GLU A 326 0.93 4.69 -19.71
CA GLU A 326 1.36 3.29 -19.79
C GLU A 326 2.33 2.89 -18.68
N VAL A 327 3.29 3.77 -18.34
CA VAL A 327 4.24 3.49 -17.26
C VAL A 327 3.48 3.37 -15.92
N ASN A 328 2.55 4.28 -15.66
CA ASN A 328 1.83 4.26 -14.38
C ASN A 328 0.85 3.10 -14.29
N ARG A 329 0.24 2.67 -15.41
CA ARG A 329 -0.55 1.44 -15.41
C ARG A 329 0.30 0.23 -15.00
N TYR A 330 1.51 0.17 -15.54
CA TYR A 330 2.43 -0.93 -15.19
C TYR A 330 2.87 -0.85 -13.73
N LEU A 331 3.21 0.35 -13.25
CA LEU A 331 3.67 0.52 -11.86
C LEU A 331 2.59 0.10 -10.85
N ALA A 332 1.34 0.40 -11.13
CA ALA A 332 0.23 0.09 -10.23
C ALA A 332 -0.37 -1.30 -10.46
N ASP A 333 0.07 -2.02 -11.50
CA ASP A 333 -0.47 -3.34 -11.86
C ASP A 333 -1.96 -3.29 -12.18
N ILE A 334 -2.37 -2.30 -12.96
CA ILE A 334 -3.78 -2.09 -13.33
C ILE A 334 -4.05 -2.34 -14.81
N SER A 335 -3.07 -2.86 -15.55
CA SER A 335 -3.21 -3.09 -17.00
C SER A 335 -4.23 -4.17 -17.36
N ASP A 336 -4.48 -5.10 -16.44
CA ASP A 336 -5.35 -6.26 -16.67
C ASP A 336 -6.72 -6.15 -16.00
N ILE A 337 -7.13 -4.95 -15.57
CA ILE A 337 -8.47 -4.72 -15.03
C ILE A 337 -9.50 -4.89 -16.16
N THR A 338 -10.48 -5.75 -15.92
CA THR A 338 -11.58 -5.98 -16.85
C THR A 338 -12.62 -4.87 -16.68
N ILE A 339 -12.97 -4.20 -17.77
CA ILE A 339 -14.01 -3.16 -17.74
C ILE A 339 -15.29 -3.76 -18.33
N VAL A 340 -16.36 -3.75 -17.50
CA VAL A 340 -17.69 -4.22 -17.90
C VAL A 340 -18.62 -3.02 -17.91
N HIS A 341 -19.29 -2.78 -19.03
CA HIS A 341 -20.28 -1.71 -19.12
C HIS A 341 -21.58 -2.19 -18.51
N TYR A 342 -22.02 -1.53 -17.44
CA TYR A 342 -23.30 -1.84 -16.79
C TYR A 342 -24.42 -1.17 -17.59
N ASN A 343 -25.31 -1.98 -18.11
CA ASN A 343 -26.49 -1.50 -18.83
C ASN A 343 -27.64 -1.41 -17.85
N PHE A 344 -28.35 -0.29 -17.89
CA PHE A 344 -29.55 -0.11 -17.08
C PHE A 344 -30.63 -1.06 -17.62
N THR A 345 -30.68 -2.27 -17.08
CA THR A 345 -31.72 -3.24 -17.43
C THR A 345 -32.98 -3.00 -16.63
N GLY A 346 -32.89 -2.16 -15.63
CA GLY A 346 -33.96 -1.50 -14.91
C GLY A 346 -35.06 -2.39 -14.39
N GLY A 347 -34.70 -3.40 -13.71
CA GLY A 347 -35.70 -4.15 -13.02
C GLY A 347 -36.59 -4.97 -13.92
N GLN A 348 -36.10 -6.11 -14.31
CA GLN A 348 -36.94 -7.17 -14.83
C GLN A 348 -37.80 -7.72 -13.69
N VAL A 349 -38.70 -6.89 -13.19
CA VAL A 349 -39.37 -7.16 -11.92
C VAL A 349 -40.21 -8.44 -11.98
N GLY A 350 -40.82 -8.72 -13.12
CA GLY A 350 -41.66 -9.92 -13.27
C GLY A 350 -40.86 -11.23 -13.40
N ARG A 351 -39.54 -11.16 -13.67
CA ARG A 351 -38.71 -12.35 -13.84
C ARG A 351 -37.67 -12.55 -12.76
N ILE A 352 -37.76 -11.79 -11.67
CA ILE A 352 -36.85 -12.00 -10.55
C ILE A 352 -37.04 -13.41 -9.97
N ASN A 353 -35.96 -14.17 -9.96
CA ASN A 353 -35.93 -15.43 -9.24
C ASN A 353 -35.84 -15.07 -7.74
N LEU A 354 -36.99 -15.02 -7.07
CA LEU A 354 -37.05 -14.62 -5.67
C LEU A 354 -36.30 -15.59 -4.77
N GLU A 355 -36.29 -16.89 -5.12
CA GLU A 355 -35.54 -17.88 -4.36
C GLU A 355 -34.04 -17.56 -4.40
N GLU A 356 -33.51 -17.25 -5.59
CA GLU A 356 -32.13 -16.87 -5.77
C GLU A 356 -31.83 -15.52 -5.07
N ALA A 357 -32.72 -14.55 -5.21
CA ALA A 357 -32.59 -13.25 -4.56
C ALA A 357 -32.56 -13.40 -3.05
N TYR A 358 -33.43 -14.21 -2.48
CA TYR A 358 -33.47 -14.44 -1.04
C TYR A 358 -32.21 -15.18 -0.56
N SER A 359 -31.69 -16.08 -1.37
CA SER A 359 -30.43 -16.76 -1.08
C SER A 359 -29.29 -15.75 -1.02
N ASP A 360 -29.25 -14.83 -1.98
CA ASP A 360 -28.22 -13.76 -1.97
C ASP A 360 -28.41 -12.81 -0.79
N LEU A 361 -29.66 -12.48 -0.46
CA LEU A 361 -29.97 -11.60 0.68
C LEU A 361 -29.57 -12.23 2.02
N SER A 362 -29.60 -13.56 2.10
CA SER A 362 -29.19 -14.24 3.34
C SER A 362 -27.69 -14.09 3.62
N LEU A 363 -26.91 -13.69 2.61
CA LEU A 363 -25.44 -13.50 2.74
C LEU A 363 -25.07 -12.05 3.04
N VAL A 364 -26.02 -11.14 3.09
CA VAL A 364 -25.76 -9.71 3.26
C VAL A 364 -25.13 -9.45 4.63
N ARG A 365 -24.05 -8.63 4.62
CA ARG A 365 -23.38 -8.21 5.85
C ARG A 365 -24.17 -7.05 6.45
N LEU A 366 -24.93 -7.33 7.47
CA LEU A 366 -25.80 -6.34 8.13
C LEU A 366 -25.10 -5.59 9.25
N TRP A 367 -24.12 -6.21 9.90
CA TRP A 367 -23.48 -5.62 11.06
C TRP A 367 -22.17 -4.98 10.67
N ASP A 368 -22.05 -3.68 10.95
CA ASP A 368 -20.79 -2.97 10.77
C ASP A 368 -19.93 -3.14 12.04
N TRP A 369 -18.65 -2.70 11.95
CA TRP A 369 -17.75 -2.88 13.08
C TRP A 369 -18.18 -2.08 14.32
N ASP A 370 -18.71 -0.87 14.15
CA ASP A 370 -19.10 -0.05 15.30
C ASP A 370 -20.19 -0.73 16.12
N ALA A 371 -21.21 -1.29 15.45
CA ALA A 371 -22.29 -2.03 16.13
C ALA A 371 -21.75 -3.34 16.71
N ALA A 372 -20.88 -4.04 15.97
CA ALA A 372 -20.25 -5.28 16.43
C ALA A 372 -19.41 -5.02 17.69
N PHE A 373 -18.62 -3.96 17.69
CA PHE A 373 -17.77 -3.61 18.83
C PHE A 373 -18.60 -3.26 20.06
N THR A 374 -19.69 -2.52 19.88
CA THR A 374 -20.59 -2.19 20.98
C THR A 374 -21.11 -3.47 21.66
N LYS A 375 -21.40 -4.48 20.85
CA LYS A 375 -21.92 -5.77 21.35
C LYS A 375 -20.80 -6.64 21.97
N LEU A 376 -19.59 -6.57 21.41
CA LEU A 376 -18.45 -7.37 21.88
C LEU A 376 -17.75 -6.77 23.09
N LYS A 377 -17.84 -5.47 23.30
CA LYS A 377 -17.10 -4.75 24.34
C LYS A 377 -17.29 -5.34 25.76
N PRO A 378 -18.49 -5.70 26.21
CA PRO A 378 -18.65 -6.36 27.51
C PRO A 378 -17.92 -7.70 27.58
N GLU A 379 -17.86 -8.45 26.47
CA GLU A 379 -17.18 -9.74 26.44
C GLU A 379 -15.66 -9.56 26.53
N ILE A 380 -15.11 -8.50 25.91
CA ILE A 380 -13.69 -8.16 26.01
C ILE A 380 -13.34 -7.89 27.47
N GLY A 381 -14.21 -7.17 28.19
CA GLY A 381 -14.00 -6.84 29.60
C GLY A 381 -13.98 -8.03 30.53
N LEU A 382 -14.51 -9.17 30.10
CA LEU A 382 -14.51 -10.41 30.88
C LEU A 382 -13.22 -11.20 30.76
N ILE A 383 -12.39 -10.90 29.75
CA ILE A 383 -11.10 -11.59 29.55
C ILE A 383 -10.05 -10.88 30.39
N PRO A 384 -9.38 -11.57 31.33
CA PRO A 384 -8.41 -10.92 32.20
C PRO A 384 -7.12 -10.58 31.45
N TYR A 385 -6.55 -9.43 31.79
CA TYR A 385 -5.22 -8.98 31.37
C TYR A 385 -5.10 -8.72 29.88
N VAL A 386 -6.21 -8.46 29.20
CA VAL A 386 -6.21 -8.16 27.75
C VAL A 386 -7.01 -6.90 27.46
N ASP A 387 -6.74 -6.33 26.31
CA ASP A 387 -7.53 -5.24 25.75
C ASP A 387 -7.71 -5.50 24.27
N PHE A 388 -8.65 -4.80 23.68
CA PHE A 388 -8.88 -4.87 22.23
C PHE A 388 -7.69 -4.30 21.48
N GLU A 389 -7.25 -4.99 20.42
CA GLU A 389 -6.18 -4.49 19.55
C GLU A 389 -6.70 -4.13 18.17
N ASP A 390 -7.34 -5.08 17.48
CA ASP A 390 -7.71 -4.88 16.09
C ASP A 390 -8.96 -5.68 15.74
N SER A 391 -9.61 -5.25 14.68
CA SER A 391 -10.80 -5.90 14.14
C SER A 391 -10.57 -6.31 12.68
N ASP A 392 -11.08 -7.48 12.34
CA ASP A 392 -10.97 -8.01 10.99
C ASP A 392 -12.28 -8.61 10.54
N ILE A 393 -12.63 -8.40 9.27
CA ILE A 393 -13.69 -9.16 8.65
C ILE A 393 -13.08 -10.46 8.11
N ILE A 394 -13.56 -11.59 8.60
CA ILE A 394 -13.03 -12.91 8.23
C ILE A 394 -14.16 -13.78 7.72
N ARG A 395 -13.81 -14.83 7.00
CA ARG A 395 -14.77 -15.70 6.32
C ARG A 395 -14.60 -17.15 6.73
N PHE A 396 -15.71 -17.77 7.08
CA PHE A 396 -15.79 -19.23 7.23
C PHE A 396 -16.98 -19.74 6.41
N GLY A 397 -16.68 -20.55 5.41
CA GLY A 397 -17.69 -20.98 4.44
C GLY A 397 -18.24 -19.80 3.65
N ASN A 398 -19.54 -19.63 3.66
CA ASN A 398 -20.22 -18.48 3.03
C ASN A 398 -20.72 -17.45 4.02
N ARG A 399 -20.11 -17.40 5.20
CA ARG A 399 -20.49 -16.44 6.22
C ARG A 399 -19.30 -15.58 6.63
N LEU A 400 -19.60 -14.33 6.91
CA LEU A 400 -18.61 -13.36 7.37
C LEU A 400 -18.75 -13.15 8.87
N TYR A 401 -17.62 -12.96 9.53
CA TYR A 401 -17.56 -12.71 10.97
C TYR A 401 -16.65 -11.52 11.23
N TRP A 402 -17.06 -10.67 12.17
CA TRP A 402 -16.14 -9.72 12.75
C TRP A 402 -15.31 -10.42 13.81
N SER A 403 -14.00 -10.37 13.66
CA SER A 403 -13.05 -10.90 14.61
C SER A 403 -12.45 -9.74 15.38
N ALA A 404 -12.61 -9.76 16.70
CA ALA A 404 -11.88 -8.84 17.56
C ALA A 404 -10.66 -9.57 18.10
N SER A 405 -9.47 -9.04 17.79
CA SER A 405 -8.18 -9.60 18.24
C SER A 405 -7.74 -8.84 19.49
N MET A 406 -7.20 -9.60 20.45
CA MET A 406 -6.82 -9.08 21.76
C MET A 406 -5.31 -8.94 21.86
N LYS A 407 -4.87 -8.01 22.70
CA LYS A 407 -3.46 -7.83 23.07
C LYS A 407 -3.29 -8.01 24.57
N PRO A 408 -2.14 -8.53 25.02
CA PRO A 408 -1.89 -8.61 26.46
C PRO A 408 -1.50 -7.24 27.01
N ILE A 409 -2.02 -6.95 28.19
CA ILE A 409 -1.67 -5.72 28.92
C ILE A 409 -1.36 -6.05 30.37
N LEU A 410 -0.62 -5.17 31.03
CA LEU A 410 -0.42 -5.29 32.47
C LEU A 410 -1.71 -4.89 33.18
N PRO A 411 -2.10 -5.59 34.25
CA PRO A 411 -3.23 -5.15 35.06
C PRO A 411 -2.94 -3.78 35.67
N ARG A 412 -4.00 -3.02 35.93
CA ARG A 412 -3.90 -1.75 36.63
C ARG A 412 -3.40 -2.00 38.04
N GLY A 413 -2.48 -1.17 38.50
CA GLY A 413 -1.99 -1.22 39.86
C GLY A 413 -0.78 -2.13 40.08
N VAL A 414 -0.14 -2.64 39.00
CA VAL A 414 1.13 -3.35 39.14
C VAL A 414 2.18 -2.35 39.65
N GLN A 415 2.86 -2.70 40.75
CA GLN A 415 3.85 -1.83 41.35
C GLN A 415 5.15 -1.85 40.55
N LEU A 416 5.89 -0.75 40.56
CA LEU A 416 7.10 -0.54 39.76
C LEU A 416 8.13 -1.64 39.96
N GLU A 417 8.33 -2.11 41.20
CA GLU A 417 9.31 -3.16 41.50
C GLU A 417 8.93 -4.53 40.91
N ASN A 418 7.66 -4.72 40.51
CA ASN A 418 7.15 -5.97 39.94
C ASN A 418 6.93 -5.92 38.44
N ILE A 419 7.21 -4.78 37.82
CA ILE A 419 6.91 -4.60 36.36
C ILE A 419 7.69 -5.60 35.53
N TRP A 420 9.01 -5.74 35.78
CA TRP A 420 9.85 -6.66 35.01
C TRP A 420 9.30 -8.10 35.04
N TYR A 421 9.01 -8.58 36.25
CA TYR A 421 8.48 -9.92 36.47
C TYR A 421 7.13 -10.13 35.75
N ASN A 422 6.22 -9.18 35.96
CA ASN A 422 4.87 -9.28 35.33
C ASN A 422 4.92 -9.16 33.82
N GLU A 423 5.77 -8.26 33.29
CA GLU A 423 5.87 -8.00 31.87
C GLU A 423 6.51 -9.16 31.11
N HIS A 424 7.55 -9.77 31.69
CA HIS A 424 8.36 -10.77 30.98
C HIS A 424 8.05 -12.22 31.35
N LEU A 425 7.46 -12.48 32.52
CA LEU A 425 7.27 -13.85 33.00
C LEU A 425 5.80 -14.20 33.24
N VAL A 426 4.92 -13.23 33.50
CA VAL A 426 3.53 -13.53 33.91
C VAL A 426 2.54 -13.24 32.80
N TYR A 427 2.44 -11.97 32.38
CA TYR A 427 1.43 -11.54 31.40
C TYR A 427 2.02 -11.64 29.99
N THR A 428 2.48 -12.81 29.62
CA THR A 428 3.30 -13.05 28.45
C THR A 428 2.48 -13.27 27.16
N HIS A 429 1.18 -13.50 27.28
CA HIS A 429 0.36 -13.91 26.14
C HIS A 429 -1.11 -13.61 26.39
N VAL A 430 -1.92 -13.81 25.36
CA VAL A 430 -3.38 -13.70 25.45
C VAL A 430 -3.95 -15.11 25.51
N PRO A 431 -4.64 -15.49 26.62
CA PRO A 431 -5.18 -16.85 26.75
C PRO A 431 -6.29 -17.16 25.76
N ASN A 432 -7.18 -16.19 25.49
CA ASN A 432 -8.23 -16.33 24.49
C ASN A 432 -8.21 -15.05 23.65
N GLY A 433 -7.59 -15.14 22.50
CA GLY A 433 -7.23 -13.97 21.70
C GLY A 433 -8.26 -13.50 20.70
N PHE A 434 -9.39 -14.22 20.55
CA PHE A 434 -10.34 -13.87 19.48
C PHE A 434 -11.77 -13.93 19.99
N LEU A 435 -12.53 -12.90 19.71
CA LEU A 435 -13.98 -12.87 19.87
C LEU A 435 -14.62 -12.72 18.50
N LEU A 436 -15.67 -13.47 18.23
CA LEU A 436 -16.32 -13.49 16.93
C LEU A 436 -17.76 -13.03 17.03
N LEU A 437 -18.19 -12.26 16.06
CA LEU A 437 -19.59 -11.86 15.89
C LEU A 437 -19.99 -12.13 14.44
N ASP A 438 -21.08 -12.85 14.25
CA ASP A 438 -21.65 -13.13 12.94
C ASP A 438 -22.07 -11.80 12.30
N ALA A 439 -21.45 -11.44 11.18
CA ALA A 439 -21.68 -10.14 10.56
C ALA A 439 -23.03 -10.05 9.85
N ASN A 440 -23.70 -11.19 9.66
CA ASN A 440 -25.03 -11.23 9.07
C ASN A 440 -26.13 -11.01 10.14
N ASN A 441 -26.15 -11.84 11.19
CA ASN A 441 -27.25 -11.80 12.17
C ASN A 441 -26.90 -11.12 13.50
N GLY A 442 -25.61 -10.77 13.69
CA GLY A 442 -25.18 -10.07 14.91
C GLY A 442 -25.03 -10.95 16.14
N SER A 443 -25.09 -12.26 16.01
CA SER A 443 -24.89 -13.16 17.16
C SER A 443 -23.41 -13.30 17.50
N ILE A 444 -23.13 -13.33 18.80
CA ILE A 444 -21.76 -13.61 19.28
C ILE A 444 -21.53 -15.11 19.15
N VAL A 445 -20.43 -15.47 18.49
CA VAL A 445 -20.06 -16.87 18.21
C VAL A 445 -18.85 -17.21 19.06
N ASP A 446 -18.89 -18.35 19.74
CA ASP A 446 -17.75 -18.86 20.49
C ASP A 446 -16.59 -19.11 19.51
N SER A 447 -15.46 -18.44 19.71
CA SER A 447 -14.31 -18.54 18.80
C SER A 447 -13.74 -19.98 18.72
N SER A 448 -14.00 -20.82 19.74
CA SER A 448 -13.59 -22.23 19.71
C SER A 448 -14.28 -23.03 18.61
N THR A 449 -15.39 -22.52 18.08
CA THR A 449 -16.08 -23.14 16.94
C THR A 449 -15.14 -23.25 15.74
N PHE A 450 -14.28 -22.28 15.52
CA PHE A 450 -13.37 -22.21 14.38
C PHE A 450 -11.90 -22.30 14.78
N PHE A 451 -11.51 -21.64 15.88
CA PHE A 451 -10.13 -21.54 16.31
C PHE A 451 -9.90 -22.47 17.51
N LYS A 452 -9.21 -23.57 17.28
CA LYS A 452 -8.77 -24.45 18.35
C LYS A 452 -7.66 -23.80 19.18
N GLN A 453 -6.64 -23.28 18.50
CA GLN A 453 -5.56 -22.55 19.14
C GLN A 453 -5.92 -21.06 19.21
N ARG A 454 -6.12 -20.56 20.41
CA ARG A 454 -6.50 -19.15 20.63
C ARG A 454 -5.54 -18.41 21.54
N ARG A 455 -4.48 -19.07 21.96
CA ARG A 455 -3.45 -18.48 22.82
C ARG A 455 -2.46 -17.72 21.93
N ILE A 456 -2.38 -16.41 22.07
CA ILE A 456 -1.54 -15.57 21.23
C ILE A 456 -0.23 -15.28 21.99
N TYR A 457 0.86 -15.89 21.52
CA TYR A 457 2.22 -15.54 21.94
C TYR A 457 2.90 -14.63 20.93
N TYR A 458 2.47 -14.68 19.68
CA TYR A 458 2.96 -13.86 18.55
C TYR A 458 1.77 -13.18 17.91
N GLY A 459 1.75 -11.86 17.91
CA GLY A 459 0.62 -11.11 17.40
C GLY A 459 0.94 -9.64 17.23
N GLU A 460 0.00 -8.79 17.60
CA GLU A 460 0.16 -7.33 17.45
C GLU A 460 -0.27 -6.62 18.73
N GLY A 461 0.39 -5.53 19.01
CA GLY A 461 0.02 -4.61 20.07
C GLY A 461 0.35 -5.06 21.49
N GLY A 462 0.21 -4.13 22.41
CA GLY A 462 0.39 -4.36 23.85
C GLY A 462 1.79 -4.85 24.18
N LEU A 463 1.88 -5.81 25.07
CA LEU A 463 3.17 -6.37 25.50
C LEU A 463 3.87 -7.18 24.40
N LEU A 464 3.17 -7.53 23.32
CA LEU A 464 3.78 -8.24 22.18
C LEU A 464 4.67 -7.32 21.34
N GLU A 465 4.42 -6.02 21.39
CA GLU A 465 5.01 -5.06 20.46
C GLU A 465 6.50 -4.81 20.69
N THR A 466 6.89 -4.60 21.94
CA THR A 466 8.28 -4.25 22.27
C THR A 466 8.88 -5.15 23.31
N THR A 467 8.12 -6.09 23.86
CA THR A 467 8.50 -6.84 25.04
C THR A 467 8.75 -8.31 24.71
N TRP A 468 9.91 -8.79 25.09
CA TRP A 468 10.20 -10.23 25.05
C TRP A 468 9.56 -10.91 26.28
N ALA A 469 9.33 -12.21 26.14
CA ALA A 469 8.86 -13.04 27.25
C ALA A 469 9.87 -14.13 27.52
N ALA A 470 9.89 -14.63 28.75
CA ALA A 470 10.83 -15.67 29.16
C ALA A 470 10.10 -16.77 29.92
N ILE A 471 10.52 -18.00 29.67
CA ILE A 471 10.09 -19.17 30.42
C ILE A 471 11.33 -19.70 31.12
N ILE A 472 11.29 -19.74 32.46
CA ILE A 472 12.42 -20.22 33.27
C ILE A 472 12.37 -21.75 33.26
N LEU A 473 13.35 -22.37 32.61
CA LEU A 473 13.44 -23.84 32.57
C LEU A 473 13.98 -24.41 33.86
N GLY A 474 13.48 -25.57 34.26
CA GLY A 474 13.87 -26.21 35.51
C GLY A 474 12.90 -25.96 36.66
N LYS A 475 12.18 -24.88 36.70
CA LYS A 475 10.84 -24.79 37.25
C LYS A 475 9.94 -25.36 36.15
N GLU A 476 8.89 -26.04 36.48
CA GLU A 476 7.96 -26.56 35.50
C GLU A 476 7.65 -25.45 34.50
N GLU A 477 7.90 -25.69 33.23
CA GLU A 477 7.58 -24.74 32.14
C GLU A 477 6.09 -24.47 32.21
N SER A 478 5.66 -23.53 33.03
CA SER A 478 4.24 -23.25 33.19
C SER A 478 3.93 -21.82 32.86
N ASP A 479 2.85 -21.64 32.16
CA ASP A 479 2.24 -20.37 31.91
C ASP A 479 1.57 -19.92 33.21
N GLU A 480 2.05 -18.86 33.81
CA GLU A 480 1.57 -18.41 35.10
C GLU A 480 0.15 -17.83 35.06
N ILE A 481 -0.34 -17.42 33.88
CA ILE A 481 -1.71 -16.93 33.75
C ILE A 481 -2.71 -18.10 33.77
N THR A 482 -2.49 -19.07 32.88
CA THR A 482 -3.42 -20.18 32.67
C THR A 482 -3.09 -21.43 33.49
N GLY A 483 -1.87 -21.49 34.04
CA GLY A 483 -1.37 -22.70 34.70
C GLY A 483 -1.03 -23.83 33.75
N THR A 484 -1.08 -23.57 32.42
CA THR A 484 -0.75 -24.58 31.42
C THR A 484 0.70 -24.41 30.95
N ARG A 485 1.25 -25.51 30.44
CA ARG A 485 2.62 -25.55 29.95
C ARG A 485 2.70 -25.00 28.53
N TYR A 486 3.68 -24.11 28.26
CA TYR A 486 3.96 -23.68 26.91
C TYR A 486 4.77 -24.79 26.20
N ASN A 487 4.17 -25.38 25.17
CA ASN A 487 4.81 -26.45 24.39
C ASN A 487 5.17 -26.00 22.98
N GLY A 488 5.25 -24.67 22.77
CA GLY A 488 5.53 -24.11 21.46
C GLY A 488 6.98 -24.25 21.04
N ARG A 489 7.20 -24.22 19.75
CA ARG A 489 8.56 -24.22 19.15
C ARG A 489 9.19 -22.84 19.16
N GLY A 490 8.44 -21.81 19.56
CA GLY A 490 8.94 -20.45 19.54
C GLY A 490 10.01 -20.19 20.55
N GLY A 491 10.81 -19.16 20.25
CA GLY A 491 11.85 -18.71 21.14
C GLY A 491 13.16 -19.44 20.97
N VAL A 492 14.14 -19.01 21.74
CA VAL A 492 15.49 -19.57 21.76
C VAL A 492 15.87 -19.91 23.19
N VAL A 493 16.49 -21.09 23.39
CA VAL A 493 16.96 -21.52 24.70
C VAL A 493 18.35 -20.93 24.91
N VAL A 494 18.52 -20.25 26.04
CA VAL A 494 19.75 -19.52 26.36
C VAL A 494 20.25 -19.97 27.73
N ASP A 495 21.54 -20.26 27.79
CA ASP A 495 22.22 -20.67 29.03
C ASP A 495 22.94 -19.48 29.68
N PRO A 496 23.13 -19.51 31.02
CA PRO A 496 24.07 -18.58 31.64
C PRO A 496 25.48 -18.81 31.10
N PRO A 497 26.33 -17.78 30.96
CA PRO A 497 26.13 -16.39 31.30
C PRO A 497 25.47 -15.51 30.23
N ILE A 498 25.07 -16.05 29.07
CA ILE A 498 24.45 -15.26 28.00
C ILE A 498 23.12 -14.66 28.48
N THR A 499 22.39 -15.35 29.32
CA THR A 499 21.16 -14.81 29.96
C THR A 499 21.46 -13.55 30.74
N TRP A 500 22.55 -13.48 31.51
CA TRP A 500 22.94 -12.32 32.27
C TRP A 500 23.26 -11.12 31.39
N LEU A 501 23.91 -11.40 30.24
CA LEU A 501 24.28 -10.36 29.27
C LEU A 501 23.08 -9.87 28.49
N TYR A 502 22.06 -10.72 28.29
CA TYR A 502 20.83 -10.33 27.66
C TYR A 502 20.03 -9.37 28.54
N ASP A 503 19.87 -9.72 29.81
CA ASP A 503 19.20 -8.86 30.80
C ASP A 503 19.79 -9.14 32.19
N VAL A 504 20.26 -8.10 32.86
CA VAL A 504 20.93 -8.20 34.13
C VAL A 504 20.04 -8.80 35.22
N THR A 505 18.72 -8.71 35.08
CA THR A 505 17.79 -9.27 36.09
C THR A 505 17.90 -10.79 36.14
N PHE A 506 18.32 -11.45 35.07
CA PHE A 506 18.57 -12.88 35.10
C PHE A 506 19.75 -13.22 36.00
N LEU A 507 20.77 -12.39 36.02
CA LEU A 507 21.89 -12.55 36.96
C LEU A 507 21.40 -12.38 38.41
N LEU A 508 20.56 -11.40 38.67
CA LEU A 508 20.12 -11.07 40.03
C LEU A 508 19.09 -12.10 40.57
N SER A 509 18.19 -12.58 39.74
CA SER A 509 17.06 -13.42 40.18
C SER A 509 17.16 -14.89 39.75
N TYR A 510 17.78 -15.17 38.61
CA TYR A 510 17.86 -16.54 38.08
C TYR A 510 19.25 -16.84 37.53
N PRO A 511 20.33 -16.71 38.37
CA PRO A 511 21.69 -16.76 37.87
C PRO A 511 22.14 -18.10 37.31
N ASP A 512 21.50 -19.20 37.73
CA ASP A 512 21.86 -20.56 37.32
C ASP A 512 20.81 -21.22 36.42
N LYS A 513 19.77 -20.46 35.97
CA LYS A 513 18.66 -21.01 35.23
C LYS A 513 18.80 -20.85 33.73
N GLN A 514 18.53 -21.90 33.00
CA GLN A 514 18.34 -21.85 31.54
C GLN A 514 16.99 -21.21 31.27
N VAL A 515 16.94 -20.35 30.24
CA VAL A 515 15.75 -19.55 29.92
C VAL A 515 15.39 -19.75 28.46
N LYS A 516 14.11 -19.93 28.19
CA LYS A 516 13.57 -19.91 26.82
C LYS A 516 13.07 -18.50 26.57
N LEU A 517 13.73 -17.76 25.68
CA LEU A 517 13.39 -16.37 25.34
C LEU A 517 12.48 -16.35 24.12
N LEU A 518 11.28 -15.79 24.30
CA LEU A 518 10.35 -15.56 23.20
C LEU A 518 10.54 -14.10 22.75
N ARG A 519 11.12 -13.92 21.57
CA ARG A 519 11.49 -12.60 21.04
C ARG A 519 10.78 -12.35 19.73
N TYR A 520 10.74 -11.08 19.32
CA TYR A 520 10.11 -10.68 18.05
C TYR A 520 8.69 -11.24 17.99
N ARG A 521 7.93 -10.93 19.03
CA ARG A 521 6.57 -11.43 19.19
C ARG A 521 5.58 -10.58 18.41
N ASP A 522 5.92 -9.32 18.12
CA ASP A 522 5.18 -8.49 17.18
C ASP A 522 5.42 -9.06 15.77
N VAL A 523 4.36 -9.44 15.08
CA VAL A 523 4.46 -10.06 13.76
C VAL A 523 5.11 -9.10 12.77
N TYR A 524 4.81 -7.80 12.85
CA TYR A 524 5.43 -6.81 11.96
C TYR A 524 6.94 -6.73 12.18
N GLU A 525 7.38 -6.72 13.42
CA GLU A 525 8.80 -6.70 13.77
C GLU A 525 9.49 -8.00 13.35
N ARG A 526 8.82 -9.13 13.58
CA ARG A 526 9.33 -10.46 13.21
C ARG A 526 9.52 -10.57 11.70
N LEU A 527 8.52 -10.18 10.93
CA LEU A 527 8.60 -10.21 9.48
C LEU A 527 9.56 -9.15 8.93
N GLY A 528 9.65 -8.00 9.57
CA GLY A 528 10.64 -6.98 9.22
C GLY A 528 12.08 -7.48 9.36
N LEU A 529 12.32 -8.35 10.34
CA LEU A 529 13.63 -8.97 10.54
C LEU A 529 13.91 -10.07 9.50
N LEU A 530 12.93 -10.92 9.22
CA LEU A 530 13.12 -12.08 8.35
C LEU A 530 12.84 -11.79 6.88
N LEU A 531 11.94 -10.86 6.60
CA LEU A 531 11.49 -10.51 5.25
C LEU A 531 11.47 -8.98 5.09
N PRO A 532 12.63 -8.31 5.14
CA PRO A 532 12.65 -6.84 5.15
C PRO A 532 12.40 -6.21 3.78
N TYR A 533 12.06 -6.99 2.77
CA TYR A 533 11.83 -6.52 1.40
C TYR A 533 10.47 -5.88 1.20
N PHE A 534 9.54 -6.07 2.15
CA PHE A 534 8.14 -5.71 1.99
C PHE A 534 7.79 -4.51 2.86
N THR A 535 6.71 -3.85 2.47
CA THR A 535 6.16 -2.71 3.22
C THR A 535 5.20 -3.25 4.27
N TYR A 536 5.46 -2.93 5.53
CA TYR A 536 4.58 -3.31 6.66
C TYR A 536 3.86 -2.09 7.23
N ARG A 537 4.20 -0.91 6.75
CA ARG A 537 3.51 0.33 7.10
C ARG A 537 2.88 0.93 5.86
N TRP A 538 1.67 1.47 6.02
CA TRP A 538 0.92 2.05 4.92
C TRP A 538 0.11 3.23 5.44
N ASP A 539 0.33 4.43 4.85
CA ASP A 539 -0.40 5.66 5.17
C ASP A 539 -0.50 5.94 6.68
N GLY A 540 0.62 5.81 7.39
CA GLY A 540 0.70 6.11 8.81
C GLY A 540 0.24 4.99 9.73
N GLY A 541 -0.31 3.92 9.19
CA GLY A 541 -0.71 2.74 9.94
C GLY A 541 0.08 1.52 9.51
N TYR A 542 -0.35 0.35 9.97
CA TYR A 542 0.23 -0.92 9.57
C TYR A 542 -0.63 -1.59 8.51
N VAL A 543 0.00 -2.37 7.65
CA VAL A 543 -0.71 -3.25 6.71
C VAL A 543 -1.51 -4.26 7.53
N ASP A 544 -2.78 -4.42 7.19
CA ASP A 544 -3.71 -5.24 7.97
C ASP A 544 -3.41 -6.73 7.81
N MET A 545 -3.16 -7.42 8.92
CA MET A 545 -3.11 -8.88 8.97
C MET A 545 -4.38 -9.38 9.66
N PHE A 546 -4.75 -10.60 9.39
CA PHE A 546 -5.98 -11.17 9.95
C PHE A 546 -5.80 -12.63 10.27
N PRO A 547 -6.60 -13.17 11.22
CA PRO A 547 -6.43 -14.57 11.62
C PRO A 547 -7.08 -15.53 10.63
N VAL A 548 -6.40 -16.68 10.41
CA VAL A 548 -6.90 -17.81 9.64
C VAL A 548 -6.57 -19.08 10.39
N THR A 549 -7.29 -20.16 10.09
CA THR A 549 -7.06 -21.44 10.77
C THR A 549 -7.20 -22.60 9.82
N ASP A 550 -6.39 -23.64 10.08
CA ASP A 550 -6.52 -24.93 9.39
C ASP A 550 -7.39 -25.92 10.20
N GLY A 551 -7.99 -25.46 11.29
CA GLY A 551 -8.80 -26.27 12.18
C GLY A 551 -8.05 -26.73 13.44
N GLU A 552 -6.73 -26.78 13.40
CA GLU A 552 -5.90 -27.14 14.55
C GLU A 552 -5.03 -25.97 14.99
N ASN A 553 -4.34 -25.34 14.03
CA ASN A 553 -3.44 -24.21 14.26
C ASN A 553 -4.08 -22.93 13.78
N THR A 554 -3.70 -21.82 14.40
CA THR A 554 -4.15 -20.48 14.03
C THR A 554 -2.95 -19.67 13.56
N TYR A 555 -3.12 -18.93 12.49
CA TYR A 555 -2.06 -18.13 11.86
C TYR A 555 -2.54 -16.71 11.64
N TRP A 556 -1.59 -15.77 11.70
CA TRP A 556 -1.81 -14.47 11.09
C TRP A 556 -1.50 -14.61 9.61
N LEU A 557 -2.43 -14.19 8.77
CA LEU A 557 -2.22 -14.09 7.33
C LEU A 557 -1.83 -12.65 7.02
N MET A 558 -0.55 -12.45 6.71
CA MET A 558 0.01 -11.12 6.48
C MET A 558 0.24 -10.91 5.00
N PRO A 559 -0.45 -9.96 4.37
CA PRO A 559 -0.18 -9.68 2.95
C PRO A 559 1.24 -9.15 2.77
N LEU A 560 1.95 -9.67 1.79
CA LEU A 560 3.30 -9.23 1.45
C LEU A 560 3.20 -8.27 0.27
N ILE A 561 3.49 -7.01 0.53
CA ILE A 561 3.36 -5.92 -0.43
C ILE A 561 4.74 -5.37 -0.74
N ALA A 562 5.15 -5.50 -2.01
CA ALA A 562 6.36 -4.85 -2.50
C ALA A 562 5.99 -3.45 -2.95
N LYS A 563 6.50 -2.45 -2.26
CA LYS A 563 6.29 -1.04 -2.60
C LYS A 563 7.65 -0.39 -2.79
N LEU A 564 7.96 -0.04 -4.03
CA LEU A 564 9.27 0.51 -4.40
C LEU A 564 9.09 1.96 -4.81
N PRO A 565 9.85 2.87 -4.21
CA PRO A 565 9.75 4.27 -4.62
C PRO A 565 10.20 4.42 -6.07
N ALA A 566 9.45 5.18 -6.85
CA ALA A 566 9.72 5.39 -8.27
C ALA A 566 10.13 6.84 -8.56
N GLY A 567 10.79 7.49 -7.59
CA GLY A 567 11.24 8.87 -7.74
C GLY A 567 12.21 9.09 -8.89
N ASN A 568 12.89 8.04 -9.33
CA ASN A 568 13.85 8.08 -10.41
C ASN A 568 13.43 7.21 -11.60
N VAL A 569 12.16 6.82 -11.68
CA VAL A 569 11.64 6.09 -12.84
C VAL A 569 11.04 7.10 -13.82
N PRO A 570 11.54 7.16 -15.05
CA PRO A 570 11.00 8.12 -16.02
C PRO A 570 9.49 7.93 -16.24
N TRP A 571 8.79 9.05 -16.34
CA TRP A 571 7.33 9.16 -16.55
C TRP A 571 6.47 8.64 -15.40
N SER A 572 7.04 8.23 -14.29
CA SER A 572 6.26 7.68 -13.17
C SER A 572 5.45 8.75 -12.40
N LYS A 573 5.84 10.02 -12.51
CA LYS A 573 5.27 11.12 -11.72
C LYS A 573 5.40 10.89 -10.21
N GLY A 574 6.42 10.13 -9.81
CA GLY A 574 6.67 9.82 -8.41
C GLY A 574 5.81 8.72 -7.82
N ASN A 575 4.94 8.12 -8.62
CA ASN A 575 4.10 7.01 -8.14
C ASN A 575 4.95 5.76 -7.92
N SER A 576 4.62 5.00 -6.90
CA SER A 576 5.38 3.82 -6.51
C SER A 576 5.03 2.61 -7.38
N TYR A 577 6.02 1.73 -7.55
CA TYR A 577 5.80 0.37 -8.03
C TYR A 577 5.20 -0.42 -6.88
N VAL A 578 4.00 -0.96 -7.07
CA VAL A 578 3.30 -1.69 -6.01
C VAL A 578 2.86 -3.04 -6.57
N ARG A 579 3.20 -4.09 -5.84
CA ARG A 579 2.77 -5.47 -6.18
C ARG A 579 2.36 -6.21 -4.92
N PHE A 580 1.24 -6.88 -5.01
CA PHE A 580 0.84 -7.87 -4.02
C PHE A 580 1.56 -9.18 -4.37
N VAL A 581 2.50 -9.58 -3.53
CA VAL A 581 3.38 -10.73 -3.79
C VAL A 581 2.75 -12.04 -3.31
N GLY A 582 2.07 -11.98 -2.19
CA GLY A 582 1.47 -13.17 -1.57
C GLY A 582 1.28 -12.94 -0.09
N TYR A 583 1.38 -14.01 0.68
CA TYR A 583 1.12 -13.97 2.12
C TYR A 583 2.26 -14.60 2.90
N ALA A 584 2.47 -14.10 4.11
CA ALA A 584 3.22 -14.79 5.15
C ALA A 584 2.21 -15.36 6.15
N LEU A 585 2.36 -16.64 6.48
CA LEU A 585 1.62 -17.30 7.55
C LEU A 585 2.50 -17.29 8.79
N VAL A 586 2.06 -16.66 9.86
CA VAL A 586 2.79 -16.63 11.13
C VAL A 586 1.94 -17.31 12.18
N ASP A 587 2.45 -18.43 12.72
CA ASP A 587 1.75 -19.20 13.74
C ASP A 587 1.64 -18.35 15.03
N ILE A 588 0.44 -18.20 15.56
CA ILE A 588 0.21 -17.35 16.75
C ILE A 588 0.84 -17.94 18.01
N TYR A 589 1.04 -19.25 18.02
CA TYR A 589 1.55 -19.96 19.20
C TYR A 589 3.03 -20.27 19.08
N HIS A 590 3.46 -20.81 17.90
CA HIS A 590 4.85 -21.22 17.68
C HIS A 590 5.73 -20.13 17.09
N GLY A 591 5.14 -19.13 16.43
CA GLY A 591 5.90 -18.06 15.76
C GLY A 591 6.55 -18.48 14.45
N ASP A 592 6.27 -19.67 13.95
CA ASP A 592 6.81 -20.16 12.67
C ASP A 592 6.31 -19.29 11.53
N VAL A 593 7.17 -19.09 10.54
CA VAL A 593 6.84 -18.29 9.34
C VAL A 593 6.87 -19.22 8.12
N ARG A 594 5.79 -19.21 7.35
CA ARG A 594 5.68 -19.89 6.07
C ARG A 594 5.21 -18.88 5.04
N LEU A 595 5.55 -19.12 3.77
CA LEU A 595 5.23 -18.18 2.69
C LEU A 595 4.35 -18.84 1.64
N ILE A 596 3.33 -18.09 1.19
CA ILE A 596 2.51 -18.45 0.03
C ILE A 596 2.66 -17.31 -0.96
N ILE A 597 3.30 -17.56 -2.09
CA ILE A 597 3.60 -16.53 -3.08
C ILE A 597 2.68 -16.74 -4.27
N THR A 598 1.76 -15.80 -4.49
CA THR A 598 0.75 -15.88 -5.54
C THR A 598 1.09 -15.00 -6.74
N GLY A 599 1.98 -14.04 -6.58
CA GLY A 599 2.34 -13.10 -7.64
C GLY A 599 3.14 -13.72 -8.76
N GLY A 600 3.07 -13.11 -9.94
CA GLY A 600 3.85 -13.53 -11.12
C GLY A 600 4.93 -12.55 -11.51
N ASP A 601 5.16 -11.51 -10.72
CA ASP A 601 6.18 -10.50 -10.98
C ASP A 601 7.56 -10.99 -10.56
N PHE A 602 8.58 -10.20 -10.86
CA PHE A 602 9.96 -10.61 -10.59
C PHE A 602 10.26 -10.68 -9.08
N PHE A 603 9.63 -9.84 -8.27
CA PHE A 603 9.78 -9.92 -6.81
C PHE A 603 9.23 -11.23 -6.27
N SER A 604 8.10 -11.66 -6.79
CA SER A 604 7.50 -12.94 -6.40
C SER A 604 8.44 -14.09 -6.73
N GLU A 605 9.03 -14.08 -7.92
CA GLU A 605 9.99 -15.11 -8.32
C GLU A 605 11.25 -15.08 -7.47
N LEU A 606 11.74 -13.89 -7.14
CA LEU A 606 12.89 -13.72 -6.27
C LEU A 606 12.65 -14.35 -4.90
N ILE A 607 11.50 -14.08 -4.30
CA ILE A 607 11.15 -14.59 -2.99
C ILE A 607 10.95 -16.11 -3.03
N ARG A 608 10.32 -16.63 -4.07
CA ARG A 608 10.18 -18.10 -4.25
C ARG A 608 11.54 -18.80 -4.23
N ARG A 609 12.52 -18.25 -4.94
CA ARG A 609 13.88 -18.85 -4.97
C ARG A 609 14.60 -18.69 -3.64
N ALA A 610 14.51 -17.50 -3.04
CA ALA A 610 15.25 -17.19 -1.81
C ALA A 610 14.73 -17.96 -0.60
N TYR A 611 13.43 -18.23 -0.54
CA TYR A 611 12.78 -18.84 0.62
C TYR A 611 12.10 -20.15 0.28
N LYS A 612 12.69 -20.91 -0.63
CA LYS A 612 12.17 -22.16 -1.14
C LYS A 612 11.81 -23.16 -0.04
N ASP A 613 12.59 -23.20 1.03
CA ASP A 613 12.41 -24.18 2.11
C ASP A 613 11.22 -23.88 3.04
N ILE A 614 10.76 -22.65 3.08
CA ILE A 614 9.55 -22.29 3.86
C ILE A 614 8.36 -21.97 2.94
N LEU A 615 8.51 -22.19 1.65
CA LEU A 615 7.49 -21.87 0.65
C LEU A 615 6.43 -22.97 0.62
N ILE A 616 5.17 -22.56 0.59
CA ILE A 616 4.03 -23.41 0.28
C ILE A 616 3.69 -23.12 -1.18
N GLU A 617 3.85 -24.11 -2.06
CA GLU A 617 3.80 -23.89 -3.51
C GLU A 617 2.44 -23.41 -4.02
N GLU A 618 1.34 -23.91 -3.43
CA GLU A 618 -0.02 -23.49 -3.81
C GLU A 618 -0.80 -23.15 -2.55
N ILE A 619 -1.81 -22.30 -2.69
CA ILE A 619 -2.68 -21.96 -1.57
C ILE A 619 -3.31 -23.27 -1.06
N PRO A 620 -3.10 -23.64 0.21
CA PRO A 620 -3.68 -24.87 0.73
C PRO A 620 -5.22 -24.85 0.64
N TYR A 621 -5.81 -26.00 0.48
CA TYR A 621 -7.26 -26.12 0.33
C TYR A 621 -8.01 -25.43 1.50
N TRP A 622 -7.52 -25.64 2.73
CA TRP A 622 -8.14 -25.05 3.92
C TRP A 622 -8.12 -23.52 3.91
N LEU A 623 -7.16 -22.90 3.20
CA LEU A 623 -6.97 -21.46 3.18
C LEU A 623 -7.73 -20.79 2.03
N ARG A 624 -8.13 -21.55 1.02
CA ARG A 624 -8.72 -20.98 -0.22
C ARG A 624 -9.94 -20.09 0.01
N ASN A 625 -10.71 -20.38 1.06
CA ASN A 625 -11.90 -19.58 1.40
C ASN A 625 -11.63 -18.55 2.49
N GLN A 626 -10.38 -18.41 2.95
CA GLN A 626 -10.03 -17.47 4.00
C GLN A 626 -9.12 -16.33 3.51
N THR A 627 -8.69 -16.36 2.25
CA THR A 627 -7.83 -15.32 1.69
C THR A 627 -8.60 -14.04 1.41
N ARG A 628 -7.89 -12.91 1.53
CA ARG A 628 -8.45 -11.59 1.25
C ARG A 628 -7.34 -10.72 0.65
N PHE A 629 -7.64 -10.12 -0.50
CA PHE A 629 -6.71 -9.19 -1.15
C PHE A 629 -6.52 -7.97 -0.24
N PRO A 630 -5.28 -7.48 -0.05
CA PRO A 630 -5.07 -6.36 0.86
C PRO A 630 -5.79 -5.09 0.41
N ALA A 631 -6.58 -4.52 1.33
CA ALA A 631 -7.36 -3.32 1.05
C ALA A 631 -6.46 -2.13 0.68
N GLU A 632 -5.26 -2.08 1.25
CA GLU A 632 -4.28 -1.02 0.99
C GLU A 632 -3.87 -1.00 -0.49
N VAL A 633 -3.55 -2.17 -1.04
CA VAL A 633 -3.18 -2.31 -2.45
C VAL A 633 -4.38 -2.01 -3.35
N PHE A 634 -5.55 -2.54 -2.97
CA PHE A 634 -6.78 -2.32 -3.73
C PHE A 634 -7.10 -0.82 -3.85
N GLU A 635 -7.05 -0.10 -2.73
CA GLU A 635 -7.31 1.34 -2.73
C GLU A 635 -6.29 2.11 -3.57
N TYR A 636 -5.01 1.75 -3.46
CA TYR A 636 -3.95 2.36 -4.27
C TYR A 636 -4.19 2.14 -5.76
N GLN A 637 -4.54 0.91 -6.14
CA GLN A 637 -4.80 0.56 -7.53
C GLN A 637 -6.03 1.29 -8.07
N VAL A 638 -7.06 1.46 -7.26
CA VAL A 638 -8.25 2.22 -7.66
C VAL A 638 -7.90 3.70 -7.82
N GLU A 639 -7.11 4.28 -6.92
CA GLU A 639 -6.64 5.67 -7.03
C GLU A 639 -5.86 5.89 -8.31
N MET A 640 -5.00 4.95 -8.67
CA MET A 640 -4.25 5.02 -9.93
C MET A 640 -5.16 4.85 -11.14
N PHE A 641 -6.11 3.94 -11.06
CA PHE A 641 -7.11 3.71 -12.12
C PHE A 641 -7.94 4.96 -12.37
N ASN A 642 -8.22 5.75 -11.35
CA ASN A 642 -9.01 6.99 -11.45
C ASN A 642 -8.47 7.92 -12.54
N TYR A 643 -7.16 7.96 -12.72
CA TYR A 643 -6.50 8.81 -13.72
C TYR A 643 -6.09 8.02 -14.96
N TYR A 644 -5.45 6.88 -14.77
CA TYR A 644 -4.74 6.17 -15.84
C TYR A 644 -5.61 5.18 -16.60
N HIS A 645 -6.91 5.15 -16.32
CA HIS A 645 -7.85 4.45 -17.21
C HIS A 645 -8.10 5.23 -18.50
N VAL A 646 -7.83 6.54 -18.50
CA VAL A 646 -8.02 7.41 -19.66
C VAL A 646 -6.92 7.12 -20.68
N ASP A 647 -7.31 6.75 -21.91
CA ASP A 647 -6.36 6.40 -22.97
C ASP A 647 -5.89 7.60 -23.79
N ASP A 648 -6.81 8.53 -24.05
CA ASP A 648 -6.58 9.65 -24.96
C ASP A 648 -5.79 10.76 -24.28
N PRO A 649 -4.59 11.15 -24.78
CA PRO A 649 -3.82 12.21 -24.17
C PRO A 649 -4.55 13.56 -24.07
N ALA A 650 -5.36 13.91 -25.06
CA ALA A 650 -6.13 15.17 -25.02
C ALA A 650 -7.14 15.17 -23.89
N THR A 651 -7.86 14.05 -23.72
CA THR A 651 -8.82 13.87 -22.62
C THR A 651 -8.09 13.95 -21.27
N PHE A 652 -6.92 13.33 -21.18
CA PHE A 652 -6.11 13.34 -19.96
C PHE A 652 -5.62 14.75 -19.61
N ILE A 653 -5.10 15.48 -20.61
CA ILE A 653 -4.57 16.86 -20.42
C ILE A 653 -5.68 17.81 -19.91
N HIS A 654 -6.90 17.66 -20.44
CA HIS A 654 -8.03 18.48 -20.03
C HIS A 654 -8.73 17.97 -18.78
N ALA A 655 -8.17 16.92 -18.16
CA ALA A 655 -8.69 16.29 -16.93
C ALA A 655 -10.16 15.84 -17.08
N ARG A 656 -10.52 15.41 -18.27
CA ARG A 656 -11.86 14.89 -18.55
C ARG A 656 -11.88 13.40 -18.22
N GLU A 657 -13.03 12.94 -17.75
CA GLU A 657 -13.29 11.53 -17.46
C GLU A 657 -12.45 10.94 -16.32
N PHE A 658 -11.80 11.78 -15.52
CA PHE A 658 -11.12 11.32 -14.31
C PHE A 658 -12.16 10.93 -13.28
N TYR A 659 -11.86 9.86 -12.53
CA TYR A 659 -12.70 9.41 -11.41
C TYR A 659 -12.07 9.81 -10.09
N GLU A 660 -12.84 9.71 -9.03
CA GLU A 660 -12.33 9.86 -7.66
C GLU A 660 -13.12 8.95 -6.72
N ILE A 661 -12.49 8.54 -5.64
CA ILE A 661 -13.18 7.83 -4.57
C ILE A 661 -13.95 8.88 -3.77
N PRO A 662 -15.29 8.73 -3.60
CA PRO A 662 -16.03 9.72 -2.82
C PRO A 662 -15.47 9.88 -1.41
N GLU A 663 -15.55 11.10 -0.88
CA GLU A 663 -15.03 11.41 0.45
C GLU A 663 -15.71 10.50 1.49
N GLY A 664 -14.91 9.92 2.37
CA GLY A 664 -15.42 9.06 3.43
C GLY A 664 -15.69 7.62 3.03
N VAL A 665 -15.50 7.29 1.76
CA VAL A 665 -15.72 5.93 1.26
C VAL A 665 -14.39 5.15 1.37
N GLU A 666 -14.46 3.97 1.96
CA GLU A 666 -13.33 3.06 2.13
C GLU A 666 -13.67 1.70 1.51
N PRO A 667 -12.67 0.91 1.14
CA PRO A 667 -12.95 -0.44 0.64
C PRO A 667 -13.67 -1.28 1.70
N TYR A 668 -14.64 -2.05 1.26
CA TYR A 668 -15.32 -3.00 2.15
C TYR A 668 -15.41 -4.34 1.47
N PHE A 669 -15.55 -5.39 2.28
CA PHE A 669 -15.55 -6.78 1.82
C PHE A 669 -16.86 -7.44 2.18
N VAL A 670 -17.47 -8.08 1.18
CA VAL A 670 -18.77 -8.75 1.32
C VAL A 670 -18.76 -10.06 0.54
N ILE A 671 -19.67 -10.97 0.89
CA ILE A 671 -19.98 -12.14 0.07
C ILE A 671 -21.21 -11.78 -0.76
N ALA A 672 -21.02 -11.70 -2.06
CA ALA A 672 -22.09 -11.26 -2.96
C ALA A 672 -21.84 -11.76 -4.37
N ARG A 673 -22.89 -11.69 -5.18
CA ARG A 673 -22.82 -12.02 -6.59
C ARG A 673 -23.08 -10.76 -7.39
N TYR A 674 -22.15 -10.44 -8.30
CA TYR A 674 -22.26 -9.29 -9.19
C TYR A 674 -22.43 -9.77 -10.64
N PRO A 675 -22.81 -8.88 -11.58
CA PRO A 675 -23.08 -9.33 -12.95
C PRO A 675 -21.89 -10.12 -13.51
N GLY A 676 -22.17 -11.30 -14.06
CA GLY A 676 -21.17 -12.22 -14.60
C GLY A 676 -20.69 -13.29 -13.63
N PHE A 677 -21.07 -13.21 -12.37
CA PHE A 677 -20.69 -14.22 -11.37
C PHE A 677 -21.67 -15.38 -11.41
N GLU A 678 -21.14 -16.60 -11.43
CA GLU A 678 -21.98 -17.82 -11.38
C GLU A 678 -22.48 -18.11 -9.98
N LYS A 679 -21.71 -17.71 -8.97
CA LYS A 679 -22.04 -17.98 -7.56
C LYS A 679 -21.58 -16.80 -6.72
N PRO A 680 -22.11 -16.65 -5.50
CA PRO A 680 -21.58 -15.60 -4.62
C PRO A 680 -20.09 -15.81 -4.32
N GLU A 681 -19.33 -14.72 -4.29
CA GLU A 681 -17.90 -14.72 -4.00
C GLU A 681 -17.60 -13.69 -2.93
N PHE A 682 -16.50 -13.90 -2.23
CA PHE A 682 -15.97 -12.91 -1.31
C PHE A 682 -15.22 -11.86 -2.12
N VAL A 683 -15.70 -10.62 -2.08
CA VAL A 683 -15.15 -9.54 -2.91
C VAL A 683 -14.94 -8.29 -2.09
N GLY A 684 -13.98 -7.46 -2.52
CA GLY A 684 -13.80 -6.11 -2.03
C GLY A 684 -14.38 -5.13 -3.04
N ILE A 685 -14.95 -4.04 -2.55
CA ILE A 685 -15.67 -3.07 -3.40
C ILE A 685 -15.23 -1.65 -3.06
N LEU A 686 -15.08 -0.83 -4.11
CA LEU A 686 -14.94 0.63 -4.00
C LEU A 686 -15.81 1.30 -5.06
N SER A 687 -16.64 2.23 -4.62
CA SER A 687 -17.46 3.06 -5.51
C SER A 687 -16.66 4.25 -6.03
N LEU A 688 -16.90 4.64 -7.29
CA LEU A 688 -16.21 5.77 -7.92
C LEU A 688 -17.21 6.76 -8.48
N GLN A 689 -16.86 8.05 -8.43
CA GLN A 689 -17.63 9.13 -9.05
C GLN A 689 -16.71 9.91 -9.99
N LEU A 690 -17.30 10.70 -10.90
CA LEU A 690 -16.51 11.59 -11.74
C LEU A 690 -15.88 12.69 -10.87
N LYS A 691 -14.58 12.94 -11.09
CA LYS A 691 -13.86 13.95 -10.36
C LYS A 691 -14.45 15.32 -10.63
N GLY A 692 -14.74 16.07 -9.56
CA GLY A 692 -15.35 17.39 -9.64
C GLY A 692 -16.84 17.38 -9.86
N SER A 693 -17.48 16.23 -9.85
CA SER A 693 -18.93 16.12 -10.03
C SER A 693 -19.66 16.62 -8.77
N LEU A 694 -20.63 17.47 -8.97
CA LEU A 694 -21.46 17.99 -7.88
C LEU A 694 -22.65 17.05 -7.57
N GLY A 695 -22.95 16.13 -8.47
CA GLY A 695 -24.15 15.28 -8.40
C GLY A 695 -24.06 14.09 -7.48
N ARG A 696 -22.90 13.71 -7.00
CA ARG A 696 -22.69 12.55 -6.13
C ARG A 696 -23.20 11.25 -6.74
N ASN A 697 -23.17 11.17 -8.06
CA ASN A 697 -23.59 9.98 -8.80
C ASN A 697 -22.43 9.03 -9.00
N LEU A 698 -22.72 7.74 -9.03
CA LEU A 698 -21.70 6.75 -9.36
C LEU A 698 -21.28 6.87 -10.81
N ALA A 699 -19.97 6.85 -11.06
CA ALA A 699 -19.38 6.62 -12.39
C ALA A 699 -19.18 5.12 -12.61
N GLY A 700 -19.11 4.37 -11.52
CA GLY A 700 -18.94 2.92 -11.54
C GLY A 700 -18.47 2.42 -10.19
N PHE A 701 -18.18 1.14 -10.14
CA PHE A 701 -17.61 0.54 -8.93
C PHE A 701 -16.60 -0.54 -9.32
N MET A 702 -15.53 -0.59 -8.54
CA MET A 702 -14.44 -1.55 -8.73
C MET A 702 -14.62 -2.71 -7.76
N ILE A 703 -14.47 -3.94 -8.26
CA ILE A 703 -14.53 -5.15 -7.44
C ILE A 703 -13.18 -5.85 -7.54
N VAL A 704 -12.66 -6.32 -6.40
CA VAL A 704 -11.52 -7.23 -6.35
C VAL A 704 -12.02 -8.58 -5.84
N ARG A 705 -11.70 -9.66 -6.56
CA ARG A 705 -12.12 -11.02 -6.24
C ARG A 705 -11.12 -11.63 -5.26
N ASN A 706 -11.62 -12.37 -4.28
CA ASN A 706 -10.78 -13.01 -3.26
C ASN A 706 -10.80 -14.54 -3.33
N ASP A 707 -11.76 -15.13 -4.01
CA ASP A 707 -11.92 -16.58 -4.05
C ASP A 707 -10.94 -17.21 -5.04
N TYR A 708 -10.30 -18.30 -4.62
CA TYR A 708 -9.46 -19.11 -5.48
C TYR A 708 -10.30 -19.65 -6.67
N PRO A 709 -9.79 -19.62 -7.89
CA PRO A 709 -8.45 -19.21 -8.36
C PRO A 709 -8.34 -17.75 -8.80
N HIS A 710 -9.30 -16.91 -8.44
CA HIS A 710 -9.43 -15.55 -8.96
C HIS A 710 -8.89 -14.48 -8.01
N LEU A 711 -8.13 -14.87 -6.99
CA LEU A 711 -7.61 -13.91 -6.00
C LEU A 711 -6.85 -12.78 -6.68
N GLY A 712 -7.30 -11.56 -6.43
CA GLY A 712 -6.67 -10.34 -6.94
C GLY A 712 -7.17 -9.86 -8.30
N GLU A 713 -8.02 -10.65 -8.98
CA GLU A 713 -8.63 -10.20 -10.24
C GLU A 713 -9.60 -9.07 -9.97
N LYS A 714 -9.56 -8.04 -10.81
CA LYS A 714 -10.37 -6.83 -10.64
C LYS A 714 -11.29 -6.62 -11.83
N ILE A 715 -12.51 -6.20 -11.53
CA ILE A 715 -13.53 -5.87 -12.51
C ILE A 715 -14.04 -4.47 -12.19
N PHE A 716 -14.03 -3.60 -13.19
CA PHE A 716 -14.65 -2.29 -13.05
C PHE A 716 -15.97 -2.29 -13.82
N TYR A 717 -17.06 -2.07 -13.09
CA TYR A 717 -18.39 -1.95 -13.65
C TYR A 717 -18.63 -0.48 -13.96
N LYS A 718 -18.47 -0.12 -15.23
CA LYS A 718 -18.60 1.24 -15.71
C LYS A 718 -20.05 1.54 -16.02
N VAL A 719 -20.55 2.70 -15.58
CA VAL A 719 -21.92 3.11 -15.85
C VAL A 719 -21.91 4.40 -16.68
N PRO A 720 -22.91 4.61 -17.54
CA PRO A 720 -23.01 5.87 -18.26
C PRO A 720 -23.25 7.02 -17.32
N VAL A 721 -22.45 8.08 -17.42
CA VAL A 721 -22.61 9.28 -16.59
C VAL A 721 -23.47 10.33 -17.29
N GLU A 722 -23.68 10.16 -18.58
CA GLU A 722 -24.57 11.02 -19.36
C GLU A 722 -25.89 10.30 -19.58
N GLY A 723 -26.99 11.03 -19.61
CA GLY A 723 -28.31 10.47 -19.76
C GLY A 723 -29.21 10.84 -18.61
N GLU A 724 -30.46 10.43 -18.72
CA GLU A 724 -31.48 10.76 -17.71
C GLU A 724 -31.40 9.84 -16.48
N THR A 725 -31.09 8.57 -16.69
CA THR A 725 -30.95 7.61 -15.60
C THR A 725 -29.54 7.72 -15.05
N LYS A 726 -29.47 7.89 -13.73
CA LYS A 726 -28.20 8.01 -13.01
C LYS A 726 -28.11 6.90 -11.96
N LEU A 727 -26.91 6.62 -11.52
CA LEU A 727 -26.71 5.77 -10.36
C LEU A 727 -26.36 6.63 -9.15
N LEU A 728 -27.04 6.37 -8.04
CA LEU A 728 -26.76 7.07 -6.80
C LEU A 728 -25.43 6.61 -6.23
N GLY A 729 -24.63 7.58 -5.78
CA GLY A 729 -23.48 7.30 -4.92
C GLY A 729 -23.95 7.02 -3.49
N PRO A 730 -23.05 6.51 -2.63
CA PRO A 730 -23.44 6.19 -1.25
C PRO A 730 -23.99 7.38 -0.46
N SER A 731 -23.40 8.57 -0.61
CA SER A 731 -23.87 9.78 0.09
C SER A 731 -25.27 10.17 -0.36
N ALA A 732 -25.55 10.09 -1.67
CA ALA A 732 -26.86 10.42 -2.21
C ALA A 732 -27.92 9.43 -1.74
N ALA A 733 -27.56 8.14 -1.64
CA ALA A 733 -28.46 7.12 -1.10
C ALA A 733 -28.82 7.40 0.35
N MET A 734 -27.83 7.78 1.16
CA MET A 734 -28.06 8.15 2.56
C MET A 734 -28.96 9.37 2.68
N GLU A 735 -28.76 10.39 1.86
CA GLU A 735 -29.61 11.57 1.83
C GLU A 735 -31.06 11.22 1.44
N ALA A 736 -31.21 10.33 0.46
CA ALA A 736 -32.54 9.85 0.03
C ALA A 736 -33.27 9.17 1.18
N LEU A 737 -32.55 8.33 1.93
CA LEU A 737 -33.09 7.65 3.10
C LEU A 737 -33.53 8.66 4.16
N GLU A 738 -32.69 9.64 4.48
CA GLU A 738 -32.96 10.65 5.49
C GLU A 738 -34.17 11.52 5.15
N ARG A 739 -34.46 11.71 3.86
CA ARG A 739 -35.60 12.50 3.39
C ARG A 739 -36.89 11.68 3.27
N HIS A 740 -36.82 10.37 3.35
CA HIS A 740 -37.95 9.47 3.19
C HIS A 740 -38.93 9.62 4.35
N ALA A 741 -40.19 9.86 4.04
CA ALA A 741 -41.19 10.19 5.05
C ALA A 741 -41.41 9.04 6.06
N GLU A 742 -41.54 7.80 5.55
CA GLU A 742 -41.71 6.63 6.43
C GLU A 742 -40.51 6.39 7.32
N PHE A 743 -39.28 6.61 6.77
CA PHE A 743 -38.09 6.48 7.56
C PHE A 743 -38.01 7.54 8.65
N ARG A 744 -38.39 8.77 8.37
CA ARG A 744 -38.42 9.84 9.37
C ARG A 744 -39.36 9.47 10.53
N LYS A 745 -40.56 8.93 10.23
CA LYS A 745 -41.50 8.46 11.25
C LYS A 745 -40.86 7.35 12.08
N LEU A 746 -40.28 6.37 11.43
CA LEU A 746 -39.67 5.24 12.13
C LEU A 746 -38.50 5.69 12.99
N ARG A 747 -37.67 6.62 12.48
CA ARG A 747 -36.51 7.15 13.18
C ARG A 747 -36.87 7.80 14.51
N THR A 748 -38.04 8.52 14.56
CA THR A 748 -38.49 9.14 15.81
C THR A 748 -38.93 8.12 16.85
N LEU A 749 -39.29 6.91 16.42
CA LEU A 749 -39.66 5.81 17.31
C LEU A 749 -38.48 5.01 17.83
N LEU A 750 -37.35 5.06 17.13
CA LEU A 750 -36.14 4.34 17.53
C LEU A 750 -35.36 5.14 18.57
N GLU A 751 -34.75 4.44 19.51
CA GLU A 751 -33.91 5.06 20.54
C GLU A 751 -32.47 5.15 20.03
N ASN A 752 -31.94 6.38 20.00
CA ASN A 752 -30.57 6.68 19.58
C ASN A 752 -30.24 6.02 18.25
N PRO A 753 -31.00 6.29 17.19
CA PRO A 753 -30.77 5.60 15.91
C PRO A 753 -29.47 6.02 15.27
N ARG A 754 -28.74 5.04 14.71
CA ARG A 754 -27.51 5.27 13.95
C ARG A 754 -27.61 4.52 12.63
N ILE A 755 -27.34 5.24 11.53
CA ILE A 755 -27.30 4.64 10.19
C ILE A 755 -25.96 3.91 10.06
N GLY A 756 -26.02 2.66 9.68
CA GLY A 756 -24.85 1.81 9.51
C GLY A 756 -24.18 1.94 8.15
N ASP A 757 -23.34 0.97 7.80
CA ASP A 757 -22.63 0.96 6.55
C ASP A 757 -23.59 0.90 5.36
N ILE A 758 -23.22 1.63 4.29
CA ILE A 758 -24.00 1.73 3.07
C ILE A 758 -23.32 0.82 2.06
N LEU A 759 -23.86 -0.37 1.85
CA LEU A 759 -23.22 -1.40 1.05
C LEU A 759 -24.00 -1.62 -0.25
N LEU A 760 -23.28 -1.65 -1.34
CA LEU A 760 -23.83 -1.83 -2.69
C LEU A 760 -23.87 -3.32 -3.03
N TYR A 761 -25.07 -3.81 -3.41
CA TYR A 761 -25.29 -5.20 -3.80
C TYR A 761 -26.00 -5.27 -5.14
N TYR A 762 -25.83 -6.39 -5.80
CA TYR A 762 -26.56 -6.71 -7.03
C TYR A 762 -27.46 -7.93 -6.73
N ILE A 763 -28.75 -7.68 -6.48
CA ILE A 763 -29.70 -8.71 -6.03
C ILE A 763 -30.93 -8.64 -6.91
N GLY A 764 -31.36 -9.78 -7.44
CA GLY A 764 -32.54 -9.86 -8.29
C GLY A 764 -32.42 -8.96 -9.52
N ASP A 765 -31.23 -8.93 -10.12
CA ASP A 765 -30.89 -8.10 -11.26
C ASP A 765 -31.06 -6.60 -11.01
N GLN A 766 -31.08 -6.21 -9.72
CA GLN A 766 -31.16 -4.82 -9.28
C GLN A 766 -29.90 -4.43 -8.55
N LEU A 767 -29.37 -3.26 -8.90
CA LEU A 767 -28.26 -2.67 -8.16
C LEU A 767 -28.87 -1.85 -7.02
N ILE A 768 -28.61 -2.25 -5.80
CA ILE A 768 -29.25 -1.68 -4.61
C ILE A 768 -28.23 -1.41 -3.52
N TYR A 769 -28.58 -0.47 -2.64
CA TYR A 769 -27.88 -0.28 -1.38
C TYR A 769 -28.73 -0.90 -0.27
N ILE A 770 -28.07 -1.64 0.62
CA ILE A 770 -28.68 -2.17 1.84
C ILE A 770 -28.04 -1.43 2.99
N ILE A 771 -28.88 -0.75 3.79
CA ILE A 771 -28.43 0.13 4.85
C ILE A 771 -29.12 -0.31 6.15
N PRO A 772 -28.37 -0.90 7.10
CA PRO A 772 -28.94 -1.20 8.41
C PRO A 772 -29.01 0.07 9.26
N VAL A 773 -30.01 0.16 10.11
CA VAL A 773 -30.15 1.24 11.10
C VAL A 773 -30.20 0.59 12.46
N TYR A 774 -29.28 0.97 13.34
CA TYR A 774 -29.16 0.40 14.68
C TYR A 774 -29.81 1.30 15.69
N THR A 775 -30.27 0.70 16.78
CA THR A 775 -30.84 1.40 17.91
C THR A 775 -30.14 0.91 19.19
N SER A 776 -30.00 1.80 20.16
CA SER A 776 -29.44 1.47 21.48
C SER A 776 -30.49 1.81 22.51
N PRO A 777 -31.14 0.81 23.14
CA PRO A 777 -32.15 1.08 24.13
C PRO A 777 -31.63 1.93 25.29
N ALA A 778 -32.50 2.73 25.89
CA ALA A 778 -32.14 3.60 27.01
C ALA A 778 -31.58 2.78 28.16
N GLY A 779 -30.37 3.13 28.59
CA GLY A 779 -29.62 2.39 29.61
C GLY A 779 -28.97 1.14 29.09
N GLY A 780 -29.17 0.80 27.81
CA GLY A 780 -28.54 -0.36 27.17
C GLY A 780 -27.22 0.03 26.51
N VAL A 781 -26.25 -0.86 26.66
CA VAL A 781 -24.93 -0.70 26.02
C VAL A 781 -24.89 -1.43 24.68
N VAL A 782 -25.80 -2.39 24.51
CA VAL A 782 -25.78 -3.32 23.37
C VAL A 782 -26.59 -2.74 22.22
N ALA A 783 -25.95 -2.67 21.03
CA ALA A 783 -26.64 -2.24 19.81
C ALA A 783 -27.64 -3.32 19.35
N GLN A 784 -28.75 -2.88 18.80
CA GLN A 784 -29.75 -3.75 18.20
C GLN A 784 -30.11 -3.22 16.82
N LEU A 785 -30.53 -4.11 15.95
CA LEU A 785 -30.93 -3.75 14.60
C LEU A 785 -32.37 -3.21 14.68
N GLY A 786 -32.52 -1.94 14.30
CA GLY A 786 -33.84 -1.26 14.34
C GLY A 786 -34.64 -1.46 13.08
N THR A 787 -34.00 -1.24 11.93
CA THR A 787 -34.63 -1.44 10.63
C THR A 787 -33.56 -1.62 9.58
N ILE A 788 -33.97 -2.10 8.40
CA ILE A 788 -33.10 -2.26 7.24
C ILE A 788 -33.75 -1.53 6.07
N ALA A 789 -32.97 -0.68 5.38
CA ALA A 789 -33.43 0.02 4.19
C ALA A 789 -32.80 -0.59 2.96
N THR A 790 -33.60 -0.85 1.93
CA THR A 790 -33.15 -1.19 0.60
C THR A 790 -33.45 0.00 -0.31
N ILE A 791 -32.42 0.55 -0.94
CA ILE A 791 -32.53 1.73 -1.80
C ILE A 791 -32.02 1.35 -3.19
N GLY A 792 -32.83 1.58 -4.22
CA GLY A 792 -32.38 1.38 -5.60
C GLY A 792 -31.28 2.34 -5.96
N ALA A 793 -30.20 1.83 -6.53
CA ALA A 793 -29.08 2.65 -6.98
C ALA A 793 -29.43 3.42 -8.26
N GLU A 794 -30.29 2.85 -9.10
CA GLU A 794 -30.72 3.52 -10.33
C GLU A 794 -31.74 4.60 -9.99
N PHE A 795 -31.57 5.81 -10.54
CA PHE A 795 -32.29 6.99 -10.15
C PHE A 795 -32.71 7.78 -11.39
N THR A 796 -34.04 8.01 -11.53
CA THR A 796 -34.63 8.75 -12.63
C THR A 796 -35.38 9.99 -12.16
N GLY A 797 -35.12 10.43 -10.91
CA GLY A 797 -35.84 11.51 -10.27
C GLY A 797 -36.68 11.03 -9.10
N THR A 798 -37.02 9.76 -9.06
CA THR A 798 -37.78 9.13 -7.99
C THR A 798 -36.89 8.15 -7.26
N TYR A 799 -36.94 8.20 -5.91
CA TYR A 799 -36.18 7.28 -5.06
C TYR A 799 -37.09 6.12 -4.68
N TYR A 800 -36.57 4.88 -4.92
CA TYR A 800 -37.32 3.68 -4.52
C TYR A 800 -36.66 3.14 -3.24
N ILE A 801 -37.40 3.18 -2.15
CA ILE A 801 -36.90 2.82 -0.81
C ILE A 801 -37.89 1.86 -0.17
N GLY A 802 -37.36 0.72 0.28
CA GLY A 802 -38.10 -0.26 1.06
C GLY A 802 -37.54 -0.36 2.47
N LEU A 803 -38.40 -0.42 3.47
CA LEU A 803 -38.04 -0.60 4.87
C LEU A 803 -38.57 -1.94 5.38
N GLY A 804 -37.80 -2.62 6.19
CA GLY A 804 -38.19 -3.89 6.76
C GLY A 804 -37.35 -4.29 7.95
N SER A 805 -37.79 -5.34 8.65
CA SER A 805 -37.06 -5.89 9.79
C SER A 805 -36.01 -6.93 9.38
N SER A 806 -36.03 -7.36 8.14
CA SER A 806 -35.06 -8.29 7.56
C SER A 806 -34.68 -7.83 6.17
N PRO A 807 -33.54 -8.30 5.62
CA PRO A 807 -33.18 -7.95 4.24
C PRO A 807 -34.24 -8.37 3.23
N GLN A 808 -34.88 -9.52 3.42
CA GLN A 808 -35.92 -10.03 2.54
C GLN A 808 -37.17 -9.13 2.58
N GLU A 809 -37.61 -8.75 3.78
CA GLU A 809 -38.75 -7.86 3.96
C GLU A 809 -38.47 -6.47 3.35
N SER A 810 -37.29 -5.93 3.60
CA SER A 810 -36.86 -4.65 3.04
C SER A 810 -36.80 -4.68 1.52
N PHE A 811 -36.26 -5.76 0.96
CA PHE A 811 -36.18 -5.95 -0.49
C PHE A 811 -37.58 -6.07 -1.12
N ASN A 812 -38.49 -6.80 -0.46
CA ASN A 812 -39.85 -6.93 -0.95
C ASN A 812 -40.56 -5.57 -0.94
N ALA A 813 -40.35 -4.77 0.11
CA ALA A 813 -40.89 -3.41 0.20
C ALA A 813 -40.34 -2.53 -0.93
N PHE A 814 -39.06 -2.67 -1.23
CA PHE A 814 -38.41 -1.97 -2.32
C PHE A 814 -39.01 -2.39 -3.68
N LEU A 815 -39.27 -3.67 -3.89
CA LEU A 815 -39.86 -4.16 -5.14
C LEU A 815 -41.32 -3.62 -5.28
N ARG A 816 -42.06 -3.55 -4.21
CA ARG A 816 -43.40 -2.98 -4.25
C ARG A 816 -43.39 -1.51 -4.64
N GLU A 817 -42.44 -0.75 -4.13
CA GLU A 817 -42.25 0.66 -4.50
C GLU A 817 -41.83 0.80 -5.98
N LEU A 818 -40.97 -0.08 -6.45
CA LEU A 818 -40.46 -0.06 -7.82
C LEU A 818 -41.58 -0.38 -8.82
N GLY A 819 -42.42 -1.36 -8.53
CA GLY A 819 -43.49 -1.82 -9.40
C GLY A 819 -44.92 -1.44 -8.97
N GLY A 820 -45.08 -0.59 -7.97
CA GLY A 820 -46.37 -0.32 -7.36
C GLY A 820 -46.63 -1.32 -6.25
N ALA A 821 -47.75 -1.98 -6.23
CA ALA A 821 -48.05 -3.08 -5.32
C ALA A 821 -48.30 -4.35 -6.14
N PRO A 822 -47.29 -4.89 -6.82
CA PRO A 822 -47.56 -5.95 -7.78
C PRO A 822 -47.95 -7.27 -7.13
N THR A 823 -48.91 -7.96 -7.76
CA THR A 823 -49.12 -9.37 -7.48
C THR A 823 -47.94 -10.13 -8.11
N PRO A 824 -47.73 -11.41 -7.77
CA PRO A 824 -46.68 -12.22 -8.43
C PRO A 824 -46.83 -12.25 -9.95
N ARG A 825 -48.03 -12.22 -10.45
CA ARG A 825 -48.31 -12.21 -11.88
C ARG A 825 -48.01 -10.85 -12.52
N GLU A 826 -48.30 -9.75 -11.81
CA GLU A 826 -47.92 -8.40 -12.27
C GLU A 826 -46.41 -8.22 -12.33
N ILE A 827 -45.73 -8.77 -11.35
CA ILE A 827 -44.25 -8.80 -11.35
C ILE A 827 -43.74 -9.53 -12.60
N ASP A 828 -44.38 -10.67 -12.90
CA ASP A 828 -43.98 -11.47 -14.08
C ASP A 828 -44.20 -10.70 -15.37
N ALA A 829 -45.32 -10.00 -15.52
CA ALA A 829 -45.61 -9.20 -16.73
C ALA A 829 -44.56 -8.06 -16.90
N HIS A 830 -44.25 -7.35 -15.83
CA HIS A 830 -43.30 -6.26 -15.87
C HIS A 830 -41.88 -6.78 -16.18
N ASN A 831 -41.45 -7.85 -15.47
CA ASN A 831 -40.13 -8.44 -15.74
C ASN A 831 -40.02 -8.99 -17.14
N LEU A 832 -41.06 -9.61 -17.61
CA LEU A 832 -41.09 -10.17 -18.96
C LEU A 832 -40.92 -9.03 -19.98
N THR A 833 -41.63 -7.91 -19.78
CA THR A 833 -41.50 -6.72 -20.62
C THR A 833 -40.03 -6.26 -20.71
N LEU A 834 -39.37 -6.11 -19.54
CA LEU A 834 -37.98 -5.67 -19.50
C LEU A 834 -37.04 -6.69 -20.16
N SER A 835 -37.32 -7.98 -19.98
CA SER A 835 -36.58 -9.05 -20.65
C SER A 835 -36.68 -8.98 -22.15
N ILE A 836 -37.89 -8.79 -22.65
CA ILE A 836 -38.15 -8.67 -24.12
C ILE A 836 -37.42 -7.44 -24.67
N LEU A 837 -37.53 -6.31 -24.00
CA LEU A 837 -36.83 -5.08 -24.43
C LEU A 837 -35.31 -5.30 -24.48
N HIS A 838 -34.78 -6.00 -23.51
CA HIS A 838 -33.34 -6.34 -23.50
C HIS A 838 -32.96 -7.26 -24.64
N GLU A 839 -33.78 -8.28 -24.91
CA GLU A 839 -33.60 -9.22 -26.04
C GLU A 839 -33.59 -8.48 -27.37
N LEU A 840 -34.40 -7.41 -27.47
CA LEU A 840 -34.49 -6.61 -28.69
C LEU A 840 -33.30 -5.63 -28.83
N GLY A 841 -32.45 -5.55 -27.83
CA GLY A 841 -31.22 -4.76 -27.88
C GLY A 841 -31.42 -3.28 -27.76
N VAL A 842 -32.54 -2.83 -27.22
CA VAL A 842 -32.79 -1.40 -27.00
C VAL A 842 -32.34 -0.98 -25.60
N ARG A 843 -31.85 0.23 -25.52
CA ARG A 843 -31.41 0.80 -24.24
C ARG A 843 -32.64 1.29 -23.46
N ILE A 844 -32.73 0.88 -22.18
CA ILE A 844 -33.87 1.26 -21.33
C ILE A 844 -33.44 2.48 -20.50
N VAL A 845 -34.27 3.52 -20.51
CA VAL A 845 -34.06 4.76 -19.75
C VAL A 845 -35.28 5.02 -18.88
N TYR A 846 -35.05 5.34 -17.61
CA TYR A 846 -36.12 5.72 -16.69
C TYR A 846 -36.15 7.24 -16.58
N PRO A 847 -37.14 7.91 -17.20
CA PRO A 847 -37.14 9.35 -17.31
C PRO A 847 -37.56 10.05 -16.02
N LYS A 848 -36.98 11.23 -15.77
CA LYS A 848 -37.43 12.12 -14.68
C LYS A 848 -38.71 12.87 -15.04
N ARG A 849 -38.76 13.36 -16.25
CA ARG A 849 -39.90 14.09 -16.84
C ARG A 849 -39.88 13.94 -18.33
N VAL A 850 -41.06 13.83 -18.88
CA VAL A 850 -41.23 13.81 -20.33
C VAL A 850 -42.16 14.97 -20.66
N SER A 851 -41.75 15.86 -21.55
CA SER A 851 -42.55 17.02 -21.96
C SER A 851 -42.75 17.03 -23.48
N PRO A 852 -43.53 16.09 -23.99
CA PRO A 852 -43.78 16.06 -25.43
C PRO A 852 -44.81 17.10 -25.84
N HIS A 853 -44.79 17.44 -27.13
CA HIS A 853 -45.85 18.27 -27.72
C HIS A 853 -47.09 17.43 -28.02
N LEU A 854 -46.90 16.19 -28.46
CA LEU A 854 -47.97 15.26 -28.79
C LEU A 854 -47.75 13.90 -28.11
N ILE A 855 -48.84 13.27 -27.66
CA ILE A 855 -48.79 12.01 -26.94
C ILE A 855 -49.74 11.02 -27.61
N PHE A 856 -49.24 9.82 -27.94
CA PHE A 856 -50.00 8.76 -28.63
C PHE A 856 -49.88 7.44 -27.87
N GLU A 857 -50.98 6.86 -27.49
CA GLU A 857 -51.04 5.51 -26.95
C GLU A 857 -51.16 4.51 -28.13
N GLU A 858 -50.17 3.66 -28.28
CA GLU A 858 -50.03 2.75 -29.39
C GLU A 858 -50.58 1.35 -29.09
N GLY A 859 -50.86 1.07 -27.85
CA GLY A 859 -51.39 -0.21 -27.43
C GLY A 859 -51.37 -0.43 -25.96
N SER A 860 -52.07 -1.45 -25.50
CA SER A 860 -52.05 -1.80 -24.08
C SER A 860 -52.16 -3.30 -23.88
N PHE A 861 -51.54 -3.79 -22.83
CA PHE A 861 -51.61 -5.16 -22.38
C PHE A 861 -52.19 -5.11 -20.97
N THR A 862 -53.37 -5.73 -20.79
CA THR A 862 -54.10 -5.73 -19.51
C THR A 862 -54.22 -7.15 -18.95
N GLY A 863 -53.43 -8.08 -19.45
CA GLY A 863 -53.45 -9.50 -19.10
C GLY A 863 -53.66 -10.33 -20.37
N GLY A 864 -52.99 -11.48 -20.44
CA GLY A 864 -53.04 -12.35 -21.58
C GLY A 864 -51.85 -13.30 -21.60
N SER A 865 -51.53 -13.83 -22.78
CA SER A 865 -50.40 -14.75 -22.92
C SER A 865 -49.06 -14.00 -23.10
N GLU A 866 -48.00 -14.70 -22.85
CA GLU A 866 -46.64 -14.20 -23.06
C GLU A 866 -46.44 -13.80 -24.54
N GLU A 867 -47.05 -14.57 -25.43
CA GLU A 867 -46.91 -14.36 -26.87
C GLU A 867 -47.58 -13.05 -27.30
N GLU A 868 -48.72 -12.73 -26.72
CA GLU A 868 -49.44 -11.45 -26.97
C GLU A 868 -48.63 -10.25 -26.49
N LEU A 869 -48.04 -10.37 -25.31
CA LEU A 869 -47.19 -9.30 -24.78
C LEU A 869 -45.93 -9.12 -25.64
N ARG A 870 -45.32 -10.21 -26.03
CA ARG A 870 -44.12 -10.20 -26.89
C ARG A 870 -44.39 -9.55 -28.23
N MET A 871 -45.53 -9.85 -28.82
CA MET A 871 -45.96 -9.26 -30.11
C MET A 871 -46.16 -7.76 -29.97
N LEU A 872 -46.82 -7.32 -28.90
CA LEU A 872 -47.08 -5.91 -28.65
C LEU A 872 -45.77 -5.12 -28.48
N ILE A 873 -44.85 -5.63 -27.66
CA ILE A 873 -43.58 -4.96 -27.38
C ILE A 873 -42.72 -4.95 -28.67
N THR A 874 -42.57 -6.08 -29.33
CA THR A 874 -41.77 -6.18 -30.57
C THR A 874 -42.30 -5.25 -31.64
N GLY A 875 -43.60 -5.23 -31.85
CA GLY A 875 -44.21 -4.33 -32.84
C GLY A 875 -44.00 -2.87 -32.52
N PHE A 876 -44.11 -2.53 -31.23
CA PHE A 876 -43.89 -1.15 -30.78
C PHE A 876 -42.43 -0.75 -30.99
N VAL A 877 -41.50 -1.60 -30.61
CA VAL A 877 -40.07 -1.28 -30.71
C VAL A 877 -39.64 -1.17 -32.18
N GLU A 878 -40.10 -2.09 -33.03
CA GLU A 878 -39.74 -2.07 -34.44
C GLU A 878 -40.26 -0.80 -35.12
N LYS A 879 -41.49 -0.40 -34.84
CA LYS A 879 -42.15 0.74 -35.48
C LYS A 879 -41.71 2.09 -34.90
N TRP A 880 -41.71 2.22 -33.56
CA TRP A 880 -41.59 3.52 -32.90
C TRP A 880 -40.24 3.79 -32.28
N VAL A 881 -39.36 2.79 -32.19
CA VAL A 881 -38.01 2.95 -31.69
C VAL A 881 -37.02 2.81 -32.87
N LEU A 882 -36.87 1.60 -33.36
CA LEU A 882 -35.90 1.31 -34.44
C LEU A 882 -36.31 1.98 -35.75
N GLY A 883 -37.59 1.97 -36.04
CA GLY A 883 -38.14 2.61 -37.27
C GLY A 883 -38.01 4.13 -37.26
N LYS A 884 -37.83 4.76 -36.12
CA LYS A 884 -37.62 6.20 -36.00
C LYS A 884 -36.13 6.55 -35.71
N GLY A 885 -35.26 5.57 -35.77
CA GLY A 885 -33.84 5.77 -35.57
C GLY A 885 -33.46 6.09 -34.14
N VAL A 886 -34.30 5.72 -33.18
CA VAL A 886 -34.08 5.92 -31.76
C VAL A 886 -33.44 4.63 -31.22
N ASP A 887 -32.46 4.76 -30.33
CA ASP A 887 -31.72 3.63 -29.75
C ASP A 887 -32.16 3.28 -28.33
N ARG A 888 -33.23 3.92 -27.85
CA ARG A 888 -33.65 3.80 -26.45
C ARG A 888 -35.16 3.82 -26.33
N VAL A 889 -35.66 3.16 -25.26
CA VAL A 889 -37.04 3.25 -24.83
C VAL A 889 -37.08 3.86 -23.42
N LEU A 890 -38.14 4.60 -23.13
CA LEU A 890 -38.41 5.16 -21.84
C LEU A 890 -39.36 4.22 -21.09
N VAL A 891 -39.04 3.90 -19.83
CA VAL A 891 -39.86 3.01 -19.00
C VAL A 891 -40.15 3.71 -17.70
N TRP A 892 -41.41 3.77 -17.32
CA TRP A 892 -41.81 4.30 -16.00
C TRP A 892 -43.13 3.65 -15.55
N SER A 893 -43.49 3.86 -14.29
CA SER A 893 -44.75 3.31 -13.74
C SER A 893 -45.72 4.44 -13.39
N GLU A 894 -46.96 4.26 -13.69
CA GLU A 894 -48.02 5.19 -13.45
C GLU A 894 -49.33 4.42 -13.14
N ASP A 895 -49.98 4.68 -12.06
CA ASP A 895 -51.25 4.06 -11.65
C ASP A 895 -51.17 2.53 -11.76
N ASN A 896 -50.13 1.92 -11.24
CA ASN A 896 -49.91 0.47 -11.21
C ASN A 896 -49.70 -0.16 -12.61
N ARG A 897 -49.43 0.65 -13.63
CA ARG A 897 -49.10 0.19 -14.97
C ARG A 897 -47.69 0.56 -15.32
N MET A 898 -47.00 -0.33 -16.03
CA MET A 898 -45.74 -0.01 -16.62
C MET A 898 -45.97 0.63 -17.98
N ILE A 899 -45.34 1.75 -18.25
CA ILE A 899 -45.42 2.44 -19.52
C ILE A 899 -44.06 2.31 -20.22
N VAL A 900 -44.11 1.89 -21.47
CA VAL A 900 -42.96 1.79 -22.36
C VAL A 900 -43.15 2.78 -23.49
N GLY A 901 -42.29 3.79 -23.57
CA GLY A 901 -42.44 4.88 -24.48
C GLY A 901 -41.24 5.13 -25.38
N SER A 902 -41.51 5.80 -26.51
CA SER A 902 -40.48 6.28 -27.41
C SER A 902 -40.71 7.78 -27.62
N ILE A 903 -39.65 8.58 -27.46
CA ILE A 903 -39.72 10.01 -27.66
C ILE A 903 -38.75 10.39 -28.79
N PHE A 904 -39.22 11.14 -29.73
CA PHE A 904 -38.43 11.60 -30.88
C PHE A 904 -38.99 12.93 -31.38
N SER A 905 -38.21 13.59 -32.21
CA SER A 905 -38.64 14.86 -32.83
C SER A 905 -38.77 14.67 -34.34
N GLU A 906 -39.90 15.06 -34.85
CA GLU A 906 -40.19 15.03 -36.28
C GLU A 906 -40.71 16.41 -36.68
N ASN A 907 -40.03 17.05 -37.64
CA ASN A 907 -40.40 18.41 -38.13
C ASN A 907 -40.54 19.44 -37.00
N GLY A 908 -39.67 19.32 -35.97
CA GLY A 908 -39.66 20.27 -34.86
C GLY A 908 -40.73 20.01 -33.78
N VAL A 909 -41.52 18.97 -33.95
CA VAL A 909 -42.53 18.57 -32.97
C VAL A 909 -42.04 17.36 -32.21
N VAL A 910 -42.05 17.42 -30.89
CA VAL A 910 -41.63 16.30 -30.03
C VAL A 910 -42.83 15.41 -29.76
N GLU A 911 -42.73 14.17 -30.19
CA GLU A 911 -43.80 13.19 -30.04
C GLU A 911 -43.40 12.10 -29.05
N LEU A 912 -44.35 11.71 -28.22
CA LEU A 912 -44.21 10.54 -27.34
C LEU A 912 -45.23 9.50 -27.78
N HIS A 913 -44.76 8.34 -28.18
CA HIS A 913 -45.56 7.17 -28.43
C HIS A 913 -45.31 6.14 -27.32
N TYR A 914 -46.34 5.53 -26.80
CA TYR A 914 -46.16 4.61 -25.68
C TYR A 914 -47.18 3.48 -25.71
N ILE A 915 -46.82 2.39 -25.01
CA ILE A 915 -47.72 1.27 -24.72
C ILE A 915 -47.81 1.13 -23.21
N THR A 916 -48.88 0.59 -22.70
CA THR A 916 -49.08 0.30 -21.29
C THR A 916 -49.10 -1.22 -21.06
N VAL A 917 -48.47 -1.65 -19.99
CA VAL A 917 -48.45 -3.05 -19.58
C VAL A 917 -48.93 -3.16 -18.16
N SER A 918 -49.96 -3.99 -17.96
CA SER A 918 -50.52 -4.29 -16.64
C SER A 918 -51.20 -5.68 -16.69
N GLY A 919 -51.68 -6.12 -15.52
CA GLY A 919 -52.39 -7.38 -15.44
C GLY A 919 -51.50 -8.60 -15.36
N GLU A 920 -52.06 -9.75 -15.59
CA GLU A 920 -51.44 -11.03 -15.32
C GLU A 920 -51.13 -11.77 -16.61
N ILE A 921 -50.04 -12.54 -16.57
CA ILE A 921 -49.73 -13.42 -17.69
C ILE A 921 -50.39 -14.75 -17.44
N GLY A 922 -51.28 -15.14 -18.40
CA GLY A 922 -51.93 -16.43 -18.34
C GLY A 922 -51.07 -17.51 -19.03
N PHE A 923 -51.18 -18.70 -18.49
CA PHE A 923 -50.45 -19.87 -19.01
C PHE A 923 -51.35 -20.67 -19.97
#